data_39d67d1d94108ab103e14cce95bfa2ee
#
_entry.id   39d67d1d94108ab103e14cce95bfa2ee
#
_cell.length_a   1.000
_cell.length_b   1.000
_cell.length_c   1.000
_cell.angle_alpha   90.00
_cell.angle_beta   90.00
_cell.angle_gamma   90.00
#
_symmetry.space_group_name_H-M   'P 1'
#
loop_
_entity.id
_entity.type
_entity.pdbx_description
1 polymer ?
#
loop_
_entity_poly.entity_id
_entity_poly.type
_entity_poly.pdbx_seq_one_letter_code
_entity_poly.pdbx_strand_id
1 'polypeptide(L)'
;MMKYFYALFLAVILPFFAVAQQVITYSVSPVSFDESEAITVTFNVNETAFGTASSHALYLWAWSIDSATVLQDCPTNGTWTASNPVNKLTYVSSSGGIGTYTYTMNTVKSFYGNRSNPLSKIAMLVKTINGSVQSQDILMNVGKFQFNLTNPVEGSTNVVTSGTVINITGTSTLPANFVVKANGTPVYTSSAATTTLNYPYSVTQDAAMEVVATNAADGTVVTKSFTVALSIPVQSAAIPSYMKQGISYDSADPTKVGLAIYAPSKAYVHVIGSFNNWAVSANYLMKRDTTNPDLYWLEITGLTPQQIYTFQYRTADGIKVADPYSTLVLSPYDDPYINQNANVYPNLPAYPTGQNFEVSVIQTAKPAYNWNVTNFAKPAKENLIVYELLVRDFTTQKTWQSLIDKISYLKSLKINAVELMPVMEFDGNNSWGYNTGFHYALDKAYGTPEKFKEFIDVCHQNGIAVILDIALNHATGRSPIERMWMVDPNGDGFGDPAANNPYFNQIAKHSYSVFNDFNHSSAATKYYVNRVLEQWIKEYKVDGFRWDLTKGFTQACAAGDDACTNQYQQDRVNILKGYADYQWSYDPSSYIIFEHLGTDSEEAQWANYKIGEGKGVMMWDKQTNPYNQNTMGYDTGSNFNRVKYSAHGFSERRAVSYGESHDEERLMYKNLTSGVSVAGYNVKDLATSLERQKAYAAVFLTVPGPKMIWQFAELGFDKSIYTCENGTVNTETDSTPGDCKLDPKPSAFGLNYDTNAARKSLYDTWAKILEIRLSSDVFNTKTFTVESGNLMPRLFIFNNTTSSALKNVVVLANFTSSTQNIVPDFPYTGSWYNLMDNTQSNVTSTTTPITIEPGGFRIFGNSKALATNEANQSKNAVSLVLTQNPVSNGTASIRYTNAKNGSLAIYDFSGTLIKTVQVSKDNGDENISINGLKTGMYFIQLKSEKGIAVAKMIVK
;
A
#
# COMPACT_ATOMS: atom_id res chain seq x y z
N MET A 1 13.05 -47.52 -21.79
CA MET A 1 12.60 -46.75 -22.98
C MET A 1 11.26 -46.10 -22.60
N MET A 2 11.27 -44.89 -22.12
CA MET A 2 10.25 -43.89 -22.33
C MET A 2 10.78 -42.57 -21.76
N LYS A 3 11.24 -41.76 -22.70
CA LYS A 3 11.75 -40.41 -22.47
C LYS A 3 10.57 -39.42 -22.70
N TYR A 4 10.58 -38.36 -21.89
CA TYR A 4 10.09 -36.99 -22.16
C TYR A 4 8.57 -36.80 -22.36
N PHE A 5 7.97 -36.19 -21.36
CA PHE A 5 7.00 -35.10 -21.51
C PHE A 5 7.27 -34.08 -20.42
N TYR A 6 8.22 -33.21 -20.64
CA TYR A 6 8.22 -31.91 -20.02
C TYR A 6 7.37 -31.02 -20.91
N ALA A 7 6.15 -30.75 -20.47
CA ALA A 7 5.36 -29.69 -21.03
C ALA A 7 6.06 -28.38 -20.66
N LEU A 8 6.57 -27.72 -21.68
CA LEU A 8 7.09 -26.38 -21.65
C LEU A 8 5.92 -25.45 -21.30
N PHE A 9 5.84 -25.02 -20.03
CA PHE A 9 5.02 -23.87 -19.68
C PHE A 9 5.79 -22.65 -20.17
N LEU A 10 5.50 -22.25 -21.40
CA LEU A 10 5.81 -20.91 -21.88
C LEU A 10 4.84 -19.98 -21.13
N ALA A 11 5.28 -19.40 -20.03
CA ALA A 11 4.66 -18.21 -19.49
C ALA A 11 4.90 -17.11 -20.55
N VAL A 12 3.91 -16.86 -21.38
CA VAL A 12 3.86 -15.64 -22.15
C VAL A 12 3.60 -14.54 -21.13
N ILE A 13 4.66 -13.93 -20.65
CA ILE A 13 4.60 -12.65 -19.97
C ILE A 13 4.12 -11.67 -21.04
N LEU A 14 2.82 -11.39 -21.07
CA LEU A 14 2.35 -10.18 -21.69
C LEU A 14 2.87 -9.07 -20.79
N PRO A 15 3.77 -8.21 -21.28
CA PRO A 15 4.09 -7.01 -20.55
C PRO A 15 2.76 -6.27 -20.34
N PHE A 16 2.48 -5.85 -19.11
CA PHE A 16 1.56 -4.76 -18.89
C PHE A 16 2.15 -3.56 -19.63
N PHE A 17 1.73 -3.40 -20.86
CA PHE A 17 1.88 -2.14 -21.52
C PHE A 17 0.98 -1.18 -20.73
N ALA A 18 1.56 -0.28 -19.94
CA ALA A 18 1.05 1.06 -19.95
C ALA A 18 0.89 1.33 -21.45
N VAL A 19 -0.35 1.45 -21.93
CA VAL A 19 -0.60 1.62 -23.37
C VAL A 19 0.00 2.97 -23.69
N ALA A 20 1.23 2.97 -24.19
CA ALA A 20 1.89 4.20 -24.59
C ALA A 20 0.93 4.85 -25.58
N GLN A 21 0.47 6.06 -25.23
CA GLN A 21 -0.44 6.80 -26.11
C GLN A 21 0.25 6.93 -27.47
N GLN A 22 -0.45 6.52 -28.52
CA GLN A 22 0.10 6.57 -29.85
C GLN A 22 0.03 8.01 -30.37
N VAL A 23 1.17 8.60 -30.72
CA VAL A 23 1.18 9.97 -31.28
C VAL A 23 0.61 9.92 -32.69
N ILE A 24 -0.46 10.67 -32.92
CA ILE A 24 -1.11 10.85 -34.22
C ILE A 24 -1.06 12.32 -34.65
N THR A 25 -1.11 12.56 -35.94
CA THR A 25 -1.28 13.95 -36.48
C THR A 25 -2.73 14.19 -36.83
N TYR A 26 -3.16 15.43 -36.70
CA TYR A 26 -4.53 15.81 -37.02
C TYR A 26 -4.61 17.19 -37.67
N SER A 27 -5.73 17.47 -38.34
CA SER A 27 -6.11 18.79 -38.81
C SER A 27 -7.61 18.98 -38.65
N VAL A 28 -8.05 20.22 -38.50
CA VAL A 28 -9.48 20.59 -38.42
C VAL A 28 -9.84 21.59 -39.51
N SER A 29 -11.03 21.44 -40.07
CA SER A 29 -11.58 22.36 -41.07
C SER A 29 -13.01 22.73 -40.70
N PRO A 30 -13.32 24.04 -40.57
CA PRO A 30 -12.40 25.19 -40.62
C PRO A 30 -11.39 25.22 -39.47
N VAL A 31 -10.23 25.86 -39.64
CA VAL A 31 -9.13 25.89 -38.65
C VAL A 31 -9.53 26.65 -37.39
N SER A 32 -10.41 27.61 -37.47
CA SER A 32 -11.05 28.29 -36.35
C SER A 32 -12.57 28.27 -36.53
N PHE A 33 -13.30 27.96 -35.47
CA PHE A 33 -14.72 27.70 -35.51
C PHE A 33 -15.44 28.11 -34.22
N ASP A 34 -16.71 28.47 -34.36
CA ASP A 34 -17.60 28.67 -33.21
C ASP A 34 -18.39 27.39 -32.89
N GLU A 35 -18.94 27.31 -31.67
CA GLU A 35 -19.71 26.15 -31.22
C GLU A 35 -20.95 25.84 -32.10
N SER A 36 -21.45 26.83 -32.84
CA SER A 36 -22.60 26.67 -33.76
C SER A 36 -22.23 26.15 -35.14
N GLU A 37 -20.94 26.02 -35.44
CA GLU A 37 -20.48 25.62 -36.78
C GLU A 37 -20.25 24.13 -36.90
N ALA A 38 -20.27 23.64 -38.13
CA ALA A 38 -19.84 22.31 -38.48
C ALA A 38 -18.31 22.28 -38.61
N ILE A 39 -17.70 21.19 -38.11
CA ILE A 39 -16.28 20.93 -38.30
C ILE A 39 -16.02 19.52 -38.77
N THR A 40 -14.95 19.36 -39.56
CA THR A 40 -14.42 18.04 -39.89
C THR A 40 -12.99 17.93 -39.35
N VAL A 41 -12.74 16.94 -38.52
CA VAL A 41 -11.40 16.64 -38.04
C VAL A 41 -10.85 15.46 -38.85
N THR A 42 -9.63 15.61 -39.35
CA THR A 42 -8.89 14.59 -40.08
C THR A 42 -7.76 14.09 -39.23
N PHE A 43 -7.63 12.79 -39.10
CA PHE A 43 -6.60 12.11 -38.29
C PHE A 43 -5.73 11.24 -39.17
N ASN A 44 -4.42 11.29 -39.02
CA ASN A 44 -3.47 10.37 -39.61
C ASN A 44 -2.89 9.45 -38.55
N VAL A 45 -3.17 8.16 -38.66
CA VAL A 45 -2.97 7.16 -37.60
C VAL A 45 -2.07 6.05 -38.13
N ASN A 46 -1.07 5.66 -37.37
CA ASN A 46 -0.29 4.45 -37.66
C ASN A 46 -1.16 3.21 -37.40
N GLU A 47 -1.71 2.61 -38.46
CA GLU A 47 -2.64 1.49 -38.38
C GLU A 47 -2.02 0.22 -37.81
N THR A 48 -0.70 0.04 -37.96
CA THR A 48 0.01 -1.10 -37.37
C THR A 48 0.08 -0.96 -35.85
N ALA A 49 0.39 0.25 -35.36
CA ALA A 49 0.44 0.53 -33.93
C ALA A 49 -0.94 0.40 -33.22
N PHE A 50 -2.03 0.71 -33.98
CA PHE A 50 -3.40 0.53 -33.47
C PHE A 50 -3.98 -0.87 -33.71
N GLY A 51 -3.25 -1.75 -34.42
CA GLY A 51 -3.75 -3.08 -34.78
C GLY A 51 -4.97 -3.07 -35.72
N THR A 52 -5.16 -1.99 -36.50
CA THR A 52 -6.37 -1.76 -37.34
C THR A 52 -6.15 -1.84 -38.86
N ALA A 53 -4.97 -2.22 -39.30
CA ALA A 53 -4.61 -2.25 -40.74
C ALA A 53 -5.55 -3.07 -41.61
N SER A 54 -6.25 -4.06 -41.08
CA SER A 54 -7.22 -4.89 -41.82
C SER A 54 -8.69 -4.47 -41.62
N SER A 55 -9.01 -3.83 -40.49
CA SER A 55 -10.39 -3.50 -40.09
C SER A 55 -10.75 -2.04 -40.31
N HIS A 56 -9.76 -1.16 -40.32
CA HIS A 56 -9.91 0.30 -40.36
C HIS A 56 -10.95 0.82 -39.34
N ALA A 57 -11.08 0.15 -38.18
CA ALA A 57 -12.11 0.43 -37.20
C ALA A 57 -11.56 1.21 -36.02
N LEU A 58 -11.64 2.54 -36.10
CA LEU A 58 -11.27 3.48 -35.03
C LEU A 58 -12.46 4.32 -34.61
N TYR A 59 -12.42 4.77 -33.34
CA TYR A 59 -13.52 5.47 -32.69
C TYR A 59 -13.01 6.73 -32.01
N LEU A 60 -13.87 7.75 -31.95
CA LEU A 60 -13.65 8.98 -31.24
C LEU A 60 -14.14 8.82 -29.79
N TRP A 61 -13.31 9.20 -28.84
CA TRP A 61 -13.71 9.52 -27.48
C TRP A 61 -13.56 11.03 -27.28
N ALA A 62 -14.60 11.71 -26.86
CA ALA A 62 -14.62 13.16 -26.86
C ALA A 62 -15.17 13.74 -25.54
N TRP A 63 -14.69 14.92 -25.17
CA TRP A 63 -15.18 15.70 -24.02
C TRP A 63 -15.03 17.19 -24.31
N SER A 64 -15.65 18.03 -23.50
CA SER A 64 -15.62 19.48 -23.65
C SER A 64 -15.32 20.17 -22.33
N ILE A 65 -14.79 21.38 -22.42
CA ILE A 65 -14.60 22.31 -21.32
C ILE A 65 -15.38 23.57 -21.65
N ASP A 66 -16.26 24.01 -20.76
CA ASP A 66 -17.05 25.22 -20.97
C ASP A 66 -16.34 26.47 -20.43
N SER A 67 -16.97 27.64 -20.60
CA SER A 67 -16.43 28.91 -20.12
C SER A 67 -16.32 29.03 -18.59
N ALA A 68 -17.01 28.16 -17.86
CA ALA A 68 -16.87 28.00 -16.40
C ALA A 68 -15.83 26.96 -16.00
N THR A 69 -15.02 26.47 -16.94
CA THR A 69 -13.98 25.44 -16.78
C THR A 69 -14.51 24.05 -16.35
N VAL A 70 -15.81 23.78 -16.54
CA VAL A 70 -16.39 22.47 -16.22
C VAL A 70 -16.14 21.49 -17.36
N LEU A 71 -15.47 20.38 -17.05
CA LEU A 71 -15.24 19.28 -17.97
C LEU A 71 -16.48 18.38 -18.02
N GLN A 72 -16.85 17.91 -19.21
CA GLN A 72 -17.94 16.96 -19.40
C GLN A 72 -17.69 16.08 -20.61
N ASP A 73 -17.86 14.77 -20.44
CA ASP A 73 -17.80 13.80 -21.52
C ASP A 73 -18.91 14.00 -22.55
N CYS A 74 -18.58 13.68 -23.80
CA CYS A 74 -19.55 13.70 -24.87
C CYS A 74 -20.62 12.61 -24.65
N PRO A 75 -21.93 12.97 -24.76
CA PRO A 75 -23.01 12.01 -24.50
C PRO A 75 -23.03 10.82 -25.48
N THR A 76 -22.30 10.89 -26.58
CA THR A 76 -22.21 9.83 -27.58
C THR A 76 -21.05 8.87 -27.37
N ASN A 77 -20.20 9.01 -26.34
CA ASN A 77 -18.99 8.20 -26.14
C ASN A 77 -19.27 6.69 -26.01
N GLY A 78 -20.36 6.29 -25.34
CA GLY A 78 -20.59 4.92 -24.93
C GLY A 78 -19.83 4.58 -23.64
N THR A 79 -19.27 3.38 -23.56
CA THR A 79 -18.35 3.00 -22.46
C THR A 79 -16.92 2.89 -23.00
N TRP A 80 -15.93 2.99 -22.10
CA TRP A 80 -14.52 2.92 -22.51
C TRP A 80 -14.18 1.64 -23.30
N THR A 81 -14.73 0.51 -22.86
CA THR A 81 -14.49 -0.80 -23.46
C THR A 81 -15.48 -1.15 -24.61
N ALA A 82 -16.49 -0.30 -24.85
CA ALA A 82 -17.48 -0.48 -25.90
C ALA A 82 -17.91 0.88 -26.47
N SER A 83 -17.09 1.41 -27.39
CA SER A 83 -17.38 2.69 -28.07
C SER A 83 -18.71 2.66 -28.80
N ASN A 84 -19.46 3.74 -28.72
CA ASN A 84 -20.71 3.88 -29.48
C ASN A 84 -20.41 3.88 -30.98
N PRO A 85 -21.10 3.08 -31.82
CA PRO A 85 -20.93 3.07 -33.27
C PRO A 85 -21.06 4.42 -33.94
N VAL A 86 -21.82 5.37 -33.39
CA VAL A 86 -21.99 6.73 -33.93
C VAL A 86 -20.67 7.52 -33.94
N ASN A 87 -19.74 7.18 -33.01
CA ASN A 87 -18.42 7.80 -32.91
C ASN A 87 -17.35 7.08 -33.74
N LYS A 88 -17.73 6.11 -34.62
CA LYS A 88 -16.80 5.47 -35.53
C LYS A 88 -16.28 6.46 -36.55
N LEU A 89 -14.94 6.52 -36.71
CA LEU A 89 -14.29 7.35 -37.73
C LEU A 89 -14.56 6.83 -39.13
N THR A 90 -14.68 7.74 -40.10
CA THR A 90 -14.76 7.40 -41.52
C THR A 90 -13.36 7.21 -42.05
N TYR A 91 -13.04 6.01 -42.50
CA TYR A 91 -11.78 5.72 -43.20
C TYR A 91 -11.76 6.37 -44.58
N VAL A 92 -10.69 7.04 -44.96
CA VAL A 92 -10.49 7.72 -46.23
C VAL A 92 -9.49 6.98 -47.11
N SER A 93 -8.28 6.75 -46.59
CA SER A 93 -7.20 6.12 -47.37
C SER A 93 -6.09 5.63 -46.42
N SER A 94 -5.18 4.78 -46.92
CA SER A 94 -3.95 4.42 -46.25
C SER A 94 -2.78 4.44 -47.20
N SER A 95 -1.63 4.94 -46.74
CA SER A 95 -0.37 4.94 -47.45
C SER A 95 0.80 4.74 -46.52
N GLY A 96 1.66 3.75 -46.80
CA GLY A 96 2.85 3.45 -46.00
C GLY A 96 2.54 3.07 -44.54
N GLY A 97 1.36 2.46 -44.28
CA GLY A 97 0.91 2.06 -42.95
C GLY A 97 0.27 3.20 -42.13
N ILE A 98 0.15 4.38 -42.70
CA ILE A 98 -0.58 5.53 -42.10
C ILE A 98 -1.97 5.60 -42.73
N GLY A 99 -2.99 5.36 -41.93
CA GLY A 99 -4.40 5.52 -42.34
C GLY A 99 -4.89 6.94 -42.07
N THR A 100 -5.60 7.51 -43.05
CA THR A 100 -6.29 8.79 -42.92
C THR A 100 -7.77 8.54 -42.63
N TYR A 101 -8.25 9.17 -41.54
CA TYR A 101 -9.62 9.06 -41.07
C TYR A 101 -10.24 10.42 -40.86
N THR A 102 -11.56 10.54 -40.99
CA THR A 102 -12.28 11.77 -40.74
C THR A 102 -13.46 11.57 -39.80
N TYR A 103 -13.78 12.62 -39.06
CA TYR A 103 -15.02 12.73 -38.30
C TYR A 103 -15.63 14.10 -38.46
N THR A 104 -16.92 14.17 -38.87
CA THR A 104 -17.62 15.42 -39.09
C THR A 104 -18.67 15.64 -37.99
N MET A 105 -18.61 16.76 -37.32
CA MET A 105 -19.61 17.25 -36.35
C MET A 105 -20.49 18.28 -37.05
N ASN A 106 -21.81 18.03 -37.14
CA ASN A 106 -22.74 18.95 -37.80
C ASN A 106 -22.83 20.31 -37.13
N THR A 107 -22.80 20.34 -35.82
CA THR A 107 -22.46 21.50 -35.00
C THR A 107 -21.67 21.03 -33.76
N VAL A 108 -20.64 21.76 -33.39
CA VAL A 108 -19.82 21.46 -32.23
C VAL A 108 -20.69 21.38 -30.97
N LYS A 109 -21.56 22.40 -30.78
CA LYS A 109 -22.45 22.50 -29.60
C LYS A 109 -23.35 21.27 -29.43
N SER A 110 -24.01 20.82 -30.49
CA SER A 110 -24.91 19.66 -30.42
C SER A 110 -24.17 18.36 -30.17
N PHE A 111 -22.99 18.19 -30.76
CA PHE A 111 -22.17 17.02 -30.56
C PHE A 111 -21.72 16.88 -29.11
N TYR A 112 -21.35 17.97 -28.44
CA TYR A 112 -20.94 17.98 -27.03
C TYR A 112 -22.11 18.20 -26.04
N GLY A 113 -23.36 17.91 -26.43
CA GLY A 113 -24.52 17.80 -25.55
C GLY A 113 -25.26 19.10 -25.23
N ASN A 114 -25.16 20.15 -26.09
CA ASN A 114 -25.87 21.45 -25.95
C ASN A 114 -25.69 22.06 -24.56
N ARG A 115 -24.45 22.16 -24.07
CA ARG A 115 -24.16 22.73 -22.75
C ARG A 115 -24.73 24.13 -22.57
N SER A 116 -25.13 24.46 -21.35
CA SER A 116 -25.71 25.74 -20.97
C SER A 116 -24.71 26.90 -21.06
N ASN A 117 -23.46 26.65 -20.69
CA ASN A 117 -22.36 27.58 -20.83
C ASN A 117 -21.72 27.41 -22.20
N PRO A 118 -21.23 28.50 -22.82
CA PRO A 118 -20.44 28.41 -24.05
C PRO A 118 -19.24 27.50 -23.89
N LEU A 119 -18.92 26.76 -24.94
CA LEU A 119 -17.71 25.92 -24.97
C LEU A 119 -16.47 26.80 -25.11
N SER A 120 -15.47 26.56 -24.26
CA SER A 120 -14.14 27.20 -24.38
C SER A 120 -13.15 26.32 -25.12
N LYS A 121 -13.24 24.99 -24.89
CA LYS A 121 -12.40 23.99 -25.57
C LYS A 121 -13.21 22.73 -25.88
N ILE A 122 -12.86 22.06 -26.94
CA ILE A 122 -13.23 20.69 -27.22
C ILE A 122 -12.00 19.80 -27.17
N ALA A 123 -12.19 18.60 -26.69
CA ALA A 123 -11.13 17.63 -26.58
C ALA A 123 -11.59 16.28 -27.12
N MET A 124 -10.64 15.49 -27.60
CA MET A 124 -10.89 14.16 -28.14
C MET A 124 -9.62 13.34 -28.23
N LEU A 125 -9.79 12.03 -28.33
CA LEU A 125 -8.75 11.09 -28.71
C LEU A 125 -9.31 10.04 -29.68
N VAL A 126 -8.42 9.39 -30.41
CA VAL A 126 -8.75 8.26 -31.29
C VAL A 126 -8.41 6.97 -30.55
N LYS A 127 -9.31 5.99 -30.56
CA LYS A 127 -9.10 4.71 -29.88
C LYS A 127 -9.69 3.53 -30.65
N THR A 128 -9.22 2.33 -30.29
CA THR A 128 -9.88 1.08 -30.68
C THR A 128 -11.24 0.95 -29.98
N ILE A 129 -12.12 0.09 -30.47
CA ILE A 129 -13.48 -0.08 -29.92
C ILE A 129 -13.49 -0.37 -28.43
N ASN A 130 -12.54 -1.18 -27.97
CA ASN A 130 -12.39 -1.61 -26.59
C ASN A 130 -11.40 -0.76 -25.75
N GLY A 131 -10.83 0.29 -26.32
CA GLY A 131 -9.88 1.15 -25.64
C GLY A 131 -8.49 0.53 -25.38
N SER A 132 -8.18 -0.61 -26.00
CA SER A 132 -6.88 -1.27 -25.82
C SER A 132 -5.70 -0.50 -26.41
N VAL A 133 -5.94 0.39 -27.37
CA VAL A 133 -4.96 1.33 -27.92
C VAL A 133 -5.65 2.66 -28.10
N GLN A 134 -4.98 3.76 -27.76
CA GLN A 134 -5.48 5.13 -27.87
C GLN A 134 -4.40 6.09 -28.34
N SER A 135 -4.84 7.23 -28.89
CA SER A 135 -3.96 8.36 -29.19
C SER A 135 -3.73 9.22 -27.96
N GLN A 136 -2.82 10.21 -28.09
CA GLN A 136 -2.75 11.33 -27.19
C GLN A 136 -4.08 12.12 -27.20
N ASP A 137 -4.30 12.91 -26.16
CA ASP A 137 -5.39 13.87 -26.09
C ASP A 137 -5.17 15.01 -27.08
N ILE A 138 -6.22 15.36 -27.79
CA ILE A 138 -6.24 16.46 -28.75
C ILE A 138 -7.17 17.52 -28.20
N LEU A 139 -6.63 18.71 -27.90
CA LEU A 139 -7.42 19.85 -27.41
C LEU A 139 -7.46 20.95 -28.48
N MET A 140 -8.65 21.49 -28.70
CA MET A 140 -8.87 22.59 -29.65
C MET A 140 -9.70 23.67 -28.99
N ASN A 141 -9.29 24.94 -29.17
CA ASN A 141 -10.05 26.08 -28.67
C ASN A 141 -11.29 26.34 -29.55
N VAL A 142 -12.40 26.73 -28.92
CA VAL A 142 -13.62 27.14 -29.60
C VAL A 142 -13.63 28.67 -29.69
N GLY A 143 -13.98 29.19 -30.85
CA GLY A 143 -14.02 30.62 -31.17
C GLY A 143 -13.22 30.95 -32.43
N LYS A 144 -13.73 31.87 -33.26
CA LYS A 144 -13.08 32.30 -34.51
C LYS A 144 -11.81 33.11 -34.29
N PHE A 145 -11.84 33.93 -33.25
CA PHE A 145 -10.65 34.69 -32.88
C PHE A 145 -9.84 33.86 -31.88
N GLN A 146 -8.67 33.42 -32.31
CA GLN A 146 -7.70 32.71 -31.51
C GLN A 146 -6.35 33.42 -31.58
N PHE A 147 -5.63 33.42 -30.48
CA PHE A 147 -4.25 33.86 -30.40
C PHE A 147 -3.36 32.75 -29.83
N ASN A 148 -2.32 32.40 -30.56
CA ASN A 148 -1.31 31.45 -30.15
C ASN A 148 0.01 32.16 -29.86
N LEU A 149 0.46 32.13 -28.61
CA LEU A 149 1.77 32.61 -28.21
C LEU A 149 2.81 31.53 -28.58
N THR A 150 3.70 31.85 -29.53
CA THR A 150 4.66 30.86 -30.08
C THR A 150 5.99 30.87 -29.31
N ASN A 151 6.38 32.00 -28.76
CA ASN A 151 7.56 32.16 -27.91
C ASN A 151 7.38 33.37 -27.00
N PRO A 152 7.63 33.27 -25.67
CA PRO A 152 7.76 32.01 -24.90
C PRO A 152 6.46 31.19 -24.90
N VAL A 153 6.57 29.91 -24.52
CA VAL A 153 5.38 29.04 -24.43
C VAL A 153 4.45 29.54 -23.32
N GLU A 154 3.17 29.50 -23.54
CA GLU A 154 2.15 29.90 -22.56
C GLU A 154 2.34 29.13 -21.24
N GLY A 155 2.25 29.83 -20.11
CA GLY A 155 2.43 29.26 -18.77
C GLY A 155 3.90 28.94 -18.39
N SER A 156 4.85 29.11 -19.33
CA SER A 156 6.27 28.84 -19.06
C SER A 156 6.89 29.87 -18.11
N THR A 157 7.94 29.45 -17.40
CA THR A 157 8.84 30.37 -16.69
C THR A 157 10.22 30.36 -17.35
N ASN A 158 10.67 31.52 -17.81
CA ASN A 158 11.94 31.69 -18.49
C ASN A 158 12.96 32.32 -17.53
N VAL A 159 13.92 31.53 -17.07
CA VAL A 159 14.97 31.99 -16.18
C VAL A 159 16.19 32.42 -17.02
N VAL A 160 16.51 33.70 -16.99
CA VAL A 160 17.54 34.30 -17.84
C VAL A 160 18.44 35.29 -17.08
N THR A 161 19.61 35.54 -17.58
CA THR A 161 20.50 36.60 -17.02
C THR A 161 19.95 37.98 -17.29
N SER A 162 20.26 38.94 -16.40
CA SER A 162 19.85 40.33 -16.61
C SER A 162 20.39 40.87 -17.94
N GLY A 163 19.52 41.54 -18.68
CA GLY A 163 19.85 42.07 -20.01
C GLY A 163 19.60 41.09 -21.18
N THR A 164 19.22 39.84 -20.88
CA THR A 164 18.82 38.90 -21.94
C THR A 164 17.57 39.40 -22.67
N VAL A 165 17.58 39.34 -23.99
CA VAL A 165 16.43 39.71 -24.84
C VAL A 165 15.62 38.45 -25.14
N ILE A 166 14.36 38.42 -24.72
CA ILE A 166 13.38 37.40 -25.10
C ILE A 166 12.51 37.93 -26.23
N ASN A 167 12.50 37.27 -27.39
CA ASN A 167 11.61 37.61 -28.48
C ASN A 167 10.23 37.04 -28.20
N ILE A 168 9.27 37.92 -27.87
CA ILE A 168 7.89 37.55 -27.64
C ILE A 168 7.18 37.48 -29.01
N THR A 169 6.83 36.29 -29.46
CA THR A 169 6.22 36.04 -30.77
C THR A 169 4.91 35.28 -30.63
N GLY A 170 3.97 35.56 -31.53
CA GLY A 170 2.68 34.89 -31.57
C GLY A 170 1.91 35.16 -32.84
N THR A 171 0.85 34.41 -33.09
CA THR A 171 -0.01 34.53 -34.25
C THR A 171 -1.49 34.51 -33.85
N SER A 172 -2.29 35.37 -34.48
CA SER A 172 -3.74 35.35 -34.32
C SER A 172 -4.44 34.92 -35.63
N THR A 173 -5.61 34.35 -35.49
CA THR A 173 -6.41 33.90 -36.68
C THR A 173 -7.03 35.07 -37.47
N LEU A 174 -7.22 36.20 -36.80
CA LEU A 174 -7.76 37.45 -37.34
C LEU A 174 -6.89 38.64 -36.92
N PRO A 175 -6.89 39.78 -37.62
CA PRO A 175 -6.12 40.98 -37.26
C PRO A 175 -6.45 41.45 -35.84
N ALA A 176 -5.43 41.65 -35.00
CA ALA A 176 -5.55 41.99 -33.58
C ALA A 176 -4.61 43.16 -33.21
N ASN A 177 -5.03 43.96 -32.25
CA ASN A 177 -4.16 44.87 -31.53
C ASN A 177 -3.52 44.13 -30.36
N PHE A 178 -2.17 44.17 -30.27
CA PHE A 178 -1.41 43.49 -29.22
C PHE A 178 -0.94 44.44 -28.14
N VAL A 179 -1.08 44.08 -26.88
CA VAL A 179 -0.47 44.75 -25.74
C VAL A 179 0.34 43.72 -24.95
N VAL A 180 1.64 43.97 -24.74
CA VAL A 180 2.45 43.16 -23.83
C VAL A 180 2.61 43.95 -22.54
N LYS A 181 2.33 43.28 -21.40
CA LYS A 181 2.46 43.85 -20.06
C LYS A 181 3.48 43.07 -19.26
N ALA A 182 4.27 43.80 -18.43
CA ALA A 182 5.12 43.25 -17.41
C ALA A 182 4.62 43.72 -16.04
N ASN A 183 4.30 42.79 -15.12
CA ASN A 183 3.68 43.07 -13.82
C ASN A 183 2.46 44.03 -13.94
N GLY A 184 1.61 43.80 -14.94
CA GLY A 184 0.42 44.60 -15.22
C GLY A 184 0.67 45.91 -15.99
N THR A 185 1.92 46.37 -16.12
CA THR A 185 2.29 47.60 -16.82
C THR A 185 2.57 47.33 -18.30
N PRO A 186 1.95 48.03 -19.26
CA PRO A 186 2.22 47.89 -20.67
C PRO A 186 3.69 48.23 -20.99
N VAL A 187 4.38 47.29 -21.63
CA VAL A 187 5.77 47.49 -22.15
C VAL A 187 5.84 47.52 -23.66
N TYR A 188 4.75 47.11 -24.32
CA TYR A 188 4.57 47.20 -25.75
C TYR A 188 3.09 47.35 -26.12
N THR A 189 2.81 48.15 -27.14
CA THR A 189 1.48 48.23 -27.79
C THR A 189 1.68 48.29 -29.29
N SER A 190 0.99 47.45 -30.04
CA SER A 190 1.07 47.46 -31.50
C SER A 190 0.56 48.77 -32.08
N SER A 191 1.21 49.29 -33.11
CA SER A 191 0.80 50.52 -33.78
C SER A 191 -0.39 50.35 -34.73
N ALA A 192 -0.67 49.16 -35.17
CA ALA A 192 -1.78 48.78 -36.01
C ALA A 192 -2.19 47.32 -35.73
N ALA A 193 -3.42 46.95 -36.17
CA ALA A 193 -3.90 45.58 -36.11
C ALA A 193 -3.08 44.71 -37.11
N THR A 194 -2.65 43.55 -36.66
CA THR A 194 -1.86 42.57 -37.40
C THR A 194 -2.20 41.16 -36.94
N THR A 195 -1.86 40.16 -37.77
CA THR A 195 -2.01 38.73 -37.39
C THR A 195 -0.76 38.18 -36.74
N THR A 196 0.32 38.96 -36.56
CA THR A 196 1.58 38.48 -36.00
C THR A 196 2.08 39.46 -34.91
N LEU A 197 2.52 38.91 -33.80
CA LEU A 197 3.26 39.63 -32.77
C LEU A 197 4.75 39.26 -32.87
N ASN A 198 5.62 40.25 -32.82
CA ASN A 198 7.07 40.07 -32.63
C ASN A 198 7.60 41.25 -31.82
N TYR A 199 7.93 41.03 -30.56
CA TYR A 199 8.42 42.04 -29.65
C TYR A 199 9.64 41.57 -28.87
N PRO A 200 10.84 42.18 -29.02
CA PRO A 200 12.01 41.87 -28.25
C PRO A 200 11.90 42.55 -26.87
N TYR A 201 11.78 41.79 -25.82
CA TYR A 201 11.74 42.26 -24.44
C TYR A 201 13.07 42.02 -23.72
N SER A 202 13.70 43.09 -23.24
CA SER A 202 14.95 43.00 -22.43
C SER A 202 14.59 42.78 -20.95
N VAL A 203 14.97 41.63 -20.42
CA VAL A 203 14.68 41.23 -19.04
C VAL A 203 15.68 41.90 -18.08
N THR A 204 15.18 42.79 -17.22
CA THR A 204 15.98 43.50 -16.20
C THR A 204 15.50 43.16 -14.77
N GLN A 205 14.36 42.55 -14.62
CA GLN A 205 13.77 42.13 -13.34
C GLN A 205 12.81 40.95 -13.53
N ASP A 206 12.44 40.32 -12.43
CA ASP A 206 11.38 39.31 -12.43
C ASP A 206 10.07 39.96 -12.83
N ALA A 207 9.32 39.31 -13.74
CA ALA A 207 8.02 39.82 -14.17
C ALA A 207 7.04 38.74 -14.56
N ALA A 208 5.79 38.90 -14.13
CA ALA A 208 4.65 38.22 -14.71
C ALA A 208 4.28 38.93 -16.02
N MET A 209 4.36 38.18 -17.11
CA MET A 209 4.16 38.72 -18.46
C MET A 209 2.75 38.33 -18.95
N GLU A 210 2.06 39.32 -19.52
CA GLU A 210 0.76 39.10 -20.20
C GLU A 210 0.86 39.61 -21.62
N VAL A 211 0.36 38.84 -22.56
CA VAL A 211 0.13 39.24 -23.95
C VAL A 211 -1.37 39.26 -24.20
N VAL A 212 -1.91 40.44 -24.36
CA VAL A 212 -3.31 40.71 -24.63
C VAL A 212 -3.49 40.90 -26.13
N ALA A 213 -4.23 40.06 -26.80
CA ALA A 213 -4.63 40.21 -28.20
C ALA A 213 -6.09 40.61 -28.27
N THR A 214 -6.41 41.75 -28.88
CA THR A 214 -7.78 42.26 -29.05
C THR A 214 -8.13 42.24 -30.53
N ASN A 215 -9.16 41.46 -30.93
CA ASN A 215 -9.65 41.42 -32.30
C ASN A 215 -10.09 42.84 -32.75
N ALA A 216 -9.53 43.31 -33.86
CA ALA A 216 -9.79 44.64 -34.38
C ALA A 216 -11.21 44.87 -34.88
N ALA A 217 -11.92 43.77 -35.26
CA ALA A 217 -13.24 43.82 -35.82
C ALA A 217 -14.39 43.91 -34.81
N ASP A 218 -14.30 43.15 -33.68
CA ASP A 218 -15.36 42.95 -32.71
C ASP A 218 -14.95 43.19 -31.24
N GLY A 219 -13.67 43.47 -31.00
CA GLY A 219 -13.15 43.71 -29.66
C GLY A 219 -12.98 42.46 -28.80
N THR A 220 -13.16 41.27 -29.32
CA THR A 220 -12.90 39.98 -28.60
C THR A 220 -11.46 39.94 -28.10
N VAL A 221 -11.27 39.61 -26.84
CA VAL A 221 -9.94 39.60 -26.19
C VAL A 221 -9.50 38.18 -25.87
N VAL A 222 -8.25 37.86 -26.20
CA VAL A 222 -7.56 36.65 -25.74
C VAL A 222 -6.28 37.09 -25.04
N THR A 223 -6.08 36.60 -23.81
CA THR A 223 -4.86 36.87 -23.01
C THR A 223 -4.06 35.57 -22.83
N LYS A 224 -2.76 35.67 -23.05
CA LYS A 224 -1.78 34.60 -22.80
C LYS A 224 -0.75 35.12 -21.81
N SER A 225 -0.25 34.26 -20.95
CA SER A 225 0.70 34.66 -19.89
C SER A 225 1.90 33.71 -19.84
N PHE A 226 3.03 34.25 -19.37
CA PHE A 226 4.25 33.55 -19.03
C PHE A 226 5.00 34.34 -17.97
N THR A 227 6.04 33.75 -17.39
CA THR A 227 6.88 34.42 -16.37
C THR A 227 8.31 34.54 -16.87
N VAL A 228 8.96 35.65 -16.55
CA VAL A 228 10.42 35.79 -16.65
C VAL A 228 11.02 35.98 -15.26
N ALA A 229 12.13 35.31 -14.98
CA ALA A 229 12.86 35.42 -13.73
C ALA A 229 14.36 35.59 -13.98
N LEU A 230 15.02 36.38 -13.15
CA LEU A 230 16.46 36.57 -13.25
C LEU A 230 17.21 35.38 -12.68
N SER A 231 18.11 34.82 -13.47
CA SER A 231 19.07 33.85 -12.99
C SER A 231 20.11 34.55 -12.13
N ILE A 232 20.25 34.09 -10.89
CA ILE A 232 21.34 34.53 -9.99
C ILE A 232 22.26 33.32 -9.75
N PRO A 233 23.58 33.57 -9.46
CA PRO A 233 24.48 32.49 -9.09
C PRO A 233 23.99 31.75 -7.85
N VAL A 234 23.96 30.41 -7.92
CA VAL A 234 23.65 29.58 -6.77
C VAL A 234 24.71 29.77 -5.70
N GLN A 235 24.30 30.19 -4.53
CA GLN A 235 25.19 30.34 -3.37
C GLN A 235 25.53 28.94 -2.78
N SER A 236 26.74 28.81 -2.23
CA SER A 236 27.13 27.64 -1.44
C SER A 236 27.19 28.01 0.04
N ALA A 237 26.54 27.21 0.88
CA ALA A 237 26.56 27.36 2.33
C ALA A 237 26.36 26.00 2.97
N ALA A 238 26.95 25.78 4.17
CA ALA A 238 26.74 24.55 4.92
C ALA A 238 25.26 24.38 5.28
N ILE A 239 24.71 23.19 5.07
CA ILE A 239 23.34 22.86 5.47
C ILE A 239 23.22 22.94 6.99
N PRO A 240 22.16 23.56 7.55
CA PRO A 240 21.91 23.57 8.99
C PRO A 240 21.81 22.16 9.58
N SER A 241 22.37 21.96 10.78
CA SER A 241 22.51 20.63 11.39
C SER A 241 21.18 19.93 11.72
N TYR A 242 20.08 20.68 11.85
CA TYR A 242 18.74 20.11 12.06
C TYR A 242 18.09 19.58 10.78
N MET A 243 18.63 19.94 9.61
CA MET A 243 18.05 19.57 8.31
C MET A 243 18.61 18.24 7.81
N LYS A 244 17.72 17.47 7.19
CA LYS A 244 17.99 16.27 6.41
C LYS A 244 17.36 16.45 5.02
N GLN A 245 17.70 15.58 4.07
CA GLN A 245 16.93 15.52 2.80
C GLN A 245 15.44 15.37 3.09
N GLY A 246 14.63 16.16 2.41
CA GLY A 246 13.20 16.29 2.63
C GLY A 246 12.84 17.52 3.48
N ILE A 247 11.67 17.46 4.09
CA ILE A 247 11.09 18.50 4.94
C ILE A 247 11.62 18.32 6.36
N SER A 248 12.25 19.35 6.92
CA SER A 248 12.76 19.36 8.29
C SER A 248 12.14 20.51 9.09
N TYR A 249 11.41 20.19 10.15
CA TYR A 249 10.82 21.18 11.06
C TYR A 249 11.83 21.58 12.14
N ASP A 250 11.97 22.88 12.37
CA ASP A 250 12.80 23.40 13.47
C ASP A 250 11.98 23.40 14.76
N SER A 251 12.39 22.58 15.72
CA SER A 251 11.71 22.51 17.02
C SER A 251 11.83 23.78 17.85
N ALA A 252 12.81 24.63 17.55
CA ALA A 252 13.05 25.89 18.26
C ALA A 252 12.29 27.07 17.64
N ASP A 253 11.90 26.97 16.35
CA ASP A 253 11.21 28.03 15.64
C ASP A 253 10.05 27.48 14.79
N PRO A 254 8.81 27.51 15.30
CA PRO A 254 7.63 27.00 14.59
C PRO A 254 7.22 27.86 13.38
N THR A 255 7.88 28.99 13.13
CA THR A 255 7.64 29.82 11.93
C THR A 255 8.56 29.46 10.77
N LYS A 256 9.41 28.42 10.95
CA LYS A 256 10.45 28.05 10.00
C LYS A 256 10.37 26.58 9.61
N VAL A 257 10.72 26.30 8.36
CA VAL A 257 10.92 24.95 7.83
C VAL A 257 12.15 24.90 6.94
N GLY A 258 12.95 23.87 7.08
CA GLY A 258 14.06 23.57 6.21
C GLY A 258 13.63 22.58 5.11
N LEU A 259 14.00 22.88 3.85
CA LEU A 259 13.78 22.03 2.69
C LEU A 259 15.11 21.65 2.08
N ALA A 260 15.35 20.36 1.84
CA ALA A 260 16.57 19.89 1.21
C ALA A 260 16.32 18.75 0.22
N ILE A 261 16.91 18.84 -0.97
CA ILE A 261 16.75 17.85 -2.03
C ILE A 261 18.10 17.49 -2.66
N TYR A 262 18.35 16.19 -2.81
CA TYR A 262 19.50 15.67 -3.56
C TYR A 262 19.16 15.69 -5.05
N ALA A 263 19.87 16.54 -5.81
CA ALA A 263 19.56 16.79 -7.23
C ALA A 263 20.85 16.91 -8.07
N PRO A 264 21.64 15.80 -8.21
CA PRO A 264 22.83 15.79 -9.04
C PRO A 264 22.50 16.13 -10.49
N SER A 265 23.47 16.76 -11.15
CA SER A 265 23.37 17.23 -12.55
C SER A 265 22.32 18.30 -12.81
N LYS A 266 21.63 18.83 -11.76
CA LYS A 266 20.76 20.01 -11.91
C LYS A 266 21.59 21.28 -11.65
N ALA A 267 21.43 22.26 -12.53
CA ALA A 267 22.20 23.50 -12.39
C ALA A 267 21.76 24.34 -11.17
N TYR A 268 20.47 24.37 -10.91
CA TYR A 268 19.83 25.01 -9.75
C TYR A 268 18.46 24.38 -9.46
N VAL A 269 17.95 24.66 -8.26
CA VAL A 269 16.60 24.28 -7.83
C VAL A 269 15.93 25.47 -7.16
N HIS A 270 14.70 25.78 -7.53
CA HIS A 270 13.84 26.74 -6.86
C HIS A 270 12.76 26.03 -6.04
N VAL A 271 12.33 26.67 -4.95
CA VAL A 271 11.12 26.29 -4.24
C VAL A 271 9.98 27.21 -4.66
N ILE A 272 8.90 26.64 -5.16
CA ILE A 272 7.66 27.35 -5.50
C ILE A 272 6.52 26.81 -4.65
N GLY A 273 5.66 27.69 -4.12
CA GLY A 273 4.60 27.24 -3.23
C GLY A 273 3.58 28.31 -2.91
N SER A 274 2.58 27.97 -2.11
CA SER A 274 1.51 28.88 -1.69
C SER A 274 2.04 30.08 -0.88
N PHE A 275 3.17 29.94 -0.21
CA PHE A 275 3.82 31.00 0.56
C PHE A 275 4.50 32.08 -0.32
N ASN A 276 4.72 31.83 -1.60
CA ASN A 276 5.30 32.79 -2.56
C ASN A 276 4.47 32.90 -3.84
N ASN A 277 3.17 32.57 -3.78
CA ASN A 277 2.24 32.58 -4.91
C ASN A 277 2.77 31.79 -6.12
N TRP A 278 3.49 30.69 -5.88
CA TRP A 278 4.10 29.82 -6.89
C TRP A 278 5.08 30.51 -7.83
N ALA A 279 5.59 31.67 -7.42
CA ALA A 279 6.53 32.45 -8.22
C ALA A 279 7.94 31.89 -8.11
N VAL A 280 8.63 31.85 -9.25
CA VAL A 280 10.08 31.64 -9.28
C VAL A 280 10.74 32.99 -8.95
N SER A 281 11.55 33.02 -7.86
CA SER A 281 12.25 34.25 -7.48
C SER A 281 13.58 33.93 -6.80
N ALA A 282 14.44 34.93 -6.76
CA ALA A 282 15.78 34.86 -6.17
C ALA A 282 15.76 34.43 -4.68
N ASN A 283 14.77 34.87 -3.91
CA ASN A 283 14.65 34.53 -2.48
C ASN A 283 14.34 33.06 -2.22
N TYR A 284 13.86 32.36 -3.21
CA TYR A 284 13.48 30.94 -3.14
C TYR A 284 14.37 30.04 -4.02
N LEU A 285 15.53 30.59 -4.48
CA LEU A 285 16.61 29.80 -5.06
C LEU A 285 17.35 29.06 -3.95
N MET A 286 17.45 27.75 -4.05
CA MET A 286 18.12 26.90 -3.05
C MET A 286 19.65 27.10 -3.12
N LYS A 287 20.29 26.99 -1.96
CA LYS A 287 21.75 26.99 -1.82
C LYS A 287 22.28 25.58 -2.05
N ARG A 288 23.50 25.43 -2.52
CA ARG A 288 24.23 24.17 -2.52
C ARG A 288 24.92 23.95 -1.19
N ASP A 289 24.90 22.71 -0.68
CA ASP A 289 25.70 22.38 0.49
C ASP A 289 27.18 22.38 0.16
N THR A 290 27.99 22.92 1.08
CA THR A 290 29.46 23.04 0.88
C THR A 290 30.18 21.70 0.91
N THR A 291 29.64 20.68 1.55
CA THR A 291 30.21 19.34 1.65
C THR A 291 29.69 18.38 0.59
N ASN A 292 28.46 18.60 0.13
CA ASN A 292 27.82 17.81 -0.92
C ASN A 292 27.16 18.77 -1.93
N PRO A 293 27.85 19.18 -3.00
CA PRO A 293 27.32 20.17 -3.94
C PRO A 293 26.08 19.70 -4.74
N ASP A 294 25.74 18.43 -4.70
CA ASP A 294 24.53 17.87 -5.29
C ASP A 294 23.31 17.95 -4.35
N LEU A 295 23.53 18.37 -3.10
CA LEU A 295 22.47 18.62 -2.12
C LEU A 295 22.13 20.11 -2.13
N TYR A 296 20.87 20.41 -2.45
CA TYR A 296 20.29 21.74 -2.42
C TYR A 296 19.45 21.92 -1.18
N TRP A 297 19.50 23.11 -0.55
CA TRP A 297 18.73 23.38 0.65
C TRP A 297 18.26 24.84 0.74
N LEU A 298 17.14 25.06 1.44
CA LEU A 298 16.59 26.38 1.72
C LEU A 298 15.82 26.36 3.04
N GLU A 299 15.92 27.44 3.82
CA GLU A 299 15.01 27.69 4.95
C GLU A 299 13.91 28.65 4.50
N ILE A 300 12.65 28.20 4.67
CA ILE A 300 11.47 29.05 4.51
C ILE A 300 11.13 29.60 5.89
N THR A 301 11.03 30.92 6.03
CA THR A 301 10.76 31.63 7.28
C THR A 301 9.48 32.44 7.19
N GLY A 302 8.93 32.85 8.35
CA GLY A 302 7.73 33.67 8.42
C GLY A 302 6.44 32.91 8.18
N LEU A 303 6.47 31.58 8.30
CA LEU A 303 5.27 30.74 8.22
C LEU A 303 4.40 30.93 9.46
N THR A 304 3.09 30.86 9.30
CA THR A 304 2.15 30.84 10.42
C THR A 304 2.07 29.43 10.97
N PRO A 305 2.33 29.21 12.27
CA PRO A 305 2.20 27.91 12.90
C PRO A 305 0.81 27.30 12.69
N GLN A 306 0.77 25.98 12.41
CA GLN A 306 -0.42 25.18 12.11
C GLN A 306 -1.15 25.53 10.79
N GLN A 307 -0.74 26.57 10.07
CA GLN A 307 -1.26 26.81 8.74
C GLN A 307 -0.69 25.81 7.74
N ILE A 308 -1.53 25.39 6.80
CA ILE A 308 -1.14 24.47 5.73
C ILE A 308 -0.59 25.28 4.57
N TYR A 309 0.58 24.89 4.09
CA TYR A 309 1.20 25.39 2.88
C TYR A 309 1.50 24.25 1.92
N THR A 310 1.48 24.54 0.62
CA THR A 310 1.79 23.58 -0.43
C THR A 310 2.97 24.07 -1.27
N PHE A 311 3.82 23.14 -1.76
CA PHE A 311 4.98 23.50 -2.56
C PHE A 311 5.43 22.41 -3.51
N GLN A 312 6.26 22.78 -4.47
CA GLN A 312 7.04 21.92 -5.34
C GLN A 312 8.48 22.45 -5.45
N TYR A 313 9.40 21.55 -5.78
CA TYR A 313 10.70 21.93 -6.33
C TYR A 313 10.56 22.14 -7.84
N ARG A 314 11.25 23.18 -8.37
CA ARG A 314 11.38 23.40 -9.81
C ARG A 314 12.86 23.41 -10.17
N THR A 315 13.28 22.45 -10.96
CA THR A 315 14.66 22.30 -11.41
C THR A 315 15.00 23.23 -12.58
N ALA A 316 16.28 23.37 -12.90
CA ALA A 316 16.79 24.26 -13.96
C ALA A 316 16.19 23.95 -15.35
N ASP A 317 15.90 22.70 -15.63
CA ASP A 317 15.26 22.21 -16.85
C ASP A 317 13.73 22.33 -16.83
N GLY A 318 13.17 22.96 -15.80
CA GLY A 318 11.74 23.29 -15.71
C GLY A 318 10.87 22.22 -15.09
N ILE A 319 11.42 21.06 -14.75
CA ILE A 319 10.68 19.97 -14.13
C ILE A 319 10.19 20.37 -12.75
N LYS A 320 8.89 20.15 -12.47
CA LYS A 320 8.27 20.38 -11.18
C LYS A 320 8.02 19.04 -10.50
N VAL A 321 8.46 18.90 -9.24
CA VAL A 321 8.25 17.69 -8.44
C VAL A 321 7.90 18.02 -7.00
N ALA A 322 7.09 17.18 -6.38
CA ALA A 322 6.91 17.17 -4.93
C ALA A 322 8.20 16.71 -4.22
N ASP A 323 8.27 16.92 -2.93
CA ASP A 323 9.39 16.42 -2.11
C ASP A 323 9.27 14.88 -1.96
N PRO A 324 10.34 14.13 -2.25
CA PRO A 324 10.33 12.66 -2.11
C PRO A 324 10.07 12.14 -0.69
N TYR A 325 10.29 13.00 0.31
CA TYR A 325 10.07 12.68 1.74
C TYR A 325 8.85 13.39 2.32
N SER A 326 7.88 13.74 1.46
CA SER A 326 6.60 14.29 1.91
C SER A 326 5.81 13.25 2.71
N THR A 327 5.22 13.69 3.81
CA THR A 327 4.31 12.88 4.63
C THR A 327 2.85 12.99 4.20
N LEU A 328 2.54 14.00 3.40
CA LEU A 328 1.26 14.21 2.73
C LEU A 328 1.52 14.85 1.36
N VAL A 329 0.97 14.24 0.35
CA VAL A 329 1.04 14.67 -1.06
C VAL A 329 -0.37 14.93 -1.55
N LEU A 330 -0.60 16.02 -2.27
CA LEU A 330 -1.86 16.26 -2.97
C LEU A 330 -1.68 15.95 -4.45
N SER A 331 -2.63 15.22 -5.02
CA SER A 331 -2.64 14.79 -6.41
C SER A 331 -3.81 15.42 -7.19
N PRO A 332 -3.57 16.03 -8.35
CA PRO A 332 -4.66 16.50 -9.19
C PRO A 332 -5.46 15.36 -9.84
N TYR A 333 -4.90 14.15 -9.83
CA TYR A 333 -5.47 12.97 -10.47
C TYR A 333 -6.38 12.17 -9.53
N ASP A 334 -6.05 12.09 -8.22
CA ASP A 334 -6.65 11.16 -7.26
C ASP A 334 -7.51 11.88 -6.22
N ASP A 335 -7.08 13.04 -5.72
CA ASP A 335 -7.76 13.79 -4.65
C ASP A 335 -9.20 14.20 -4.97
N PRO A 336 -9.58 14.56 -6.23
CA PRO A 336 -10.95 14.90 -6.55
C PRO A 336 -11.95 13.77 -6.24
N TYR A 337 -11.50 12.52 -6.29
CA TYR A 337 -12.35 11.36 -6.02
C TYR A 337 -12.40 10.99 -4.52
N ILE A 338 -11.36 11.31 -3.75
CA ILE A 338 -11.34 11.16 -2.28
C ILE A 338 -12.27 12.17 -1.63
N ASN A 339 -12.24 13.43 -2.06
CA ASN A 339 -13.05 14.51 -1.53
C ASN A 339 -14.57 14.31 -1.70
N GLN A 340 -15.01 13.42 -2.60
CA GLN A 340 -16.40 13.03 -2.74
C GLN A 340 -16.96 12.28 -1.52
N ASN A 341 -16.07 11.72 -0.68
CA ASN A 341 -16.41 11.06 0.57
C ASN A 341 -15.72 11.76 1.75
N ALA A 342 -16.32 12.83 2.25
CA ALA A 342 -15.79 13.64 3.36
C ALA A 342 -15.52 12.85 4.65
N ASN A 343 -16.11 11.66 4.82
CA ASN A 343 -15.88 10.83 5.99
C ASN A 343 -14.55 10.04 5.93
N VAL A 344 -13.95 9.89 4.75
CA VAL A 344 -12.66 9.17 4.60
C VAL A 344 -11.51 10.07 5.04
N TYR A 345 -11.36 11.24 4.43
CA TYR A 345 -10.31 12.19 4.78
C TYR A 345 -10.91 13.59 5.04
N PRO A 346 -11.46 13.83 6.25
CA PRO A 346 -12.01 15.13 6.59
C PRO A 346 -10.94 16.22 6.52
N ASN A 347 -11.28 17.35 5.91
CA ASN A 347 -10.39 18.51 5.76
C ASN A 347 -9.13 18.24 4.92
N LEU A 348 -9.19 17.32 3.93
CA LEU A 348 -8.11 17.21 2.95
C LEU A 348 -7.91 18.58 2.28
N PRO A 349 -6.69 19.15 2.29
CA PRO A 349 -6.46 20.43 1.64
C PRO A 349 -6.79 20.33 0.15
N ALA A 350 -7.39 21.39 -0.40
CA ALA A 350 -7.68 21.44 -1.83
C ALA A 350 -6.36 21.47 -2.63
N TYR A 351 -6.33 20.75 -3.74
CA TYR A 351 -5.23 20.86 -4.68
C TYR A 351 -5.11 22.29 -5.22
N PRO A 352 -3.92 22.92 -5.25
CA PRO A 352 -3.76 24.33 -5.63
C PRO A 352 -4.06 24.57 -7.09
N THR A 353 -4.94 25.54 -7.35
CA THR A 353 -5.36 25.94 -8.70
C THR A 353 -4.18 26.41 -9.53
N GLY A 354 -4.15 26.01 -10.80
CA GLY A 354 -3.12 26.44 -11.77
C GLY A 354 -1.78 25.67 -11.64
N GLN A 355 -1.71 24.67 -10.76
CA GLN A 355 -0.57 23.77 -10.71
C GLN A 355 -0.85 22.47 -11.46
N ASN A 356 0.20 21.73 -11.71
CA ASN A 356 0.19 20.39 -12.30
C ASN A 356 1.14 19.49 -11.51
N PHE A 357 0.92 18.17 -11.60
CA PHE A 357 1.62 17.14 -10.85
C PHE A 357 1.41 17.24 -9.34
N GLU A 358 1.92 16.29 -8.61
CA GLU A 358 1.78 16.21 -7.16
C GLU A 358 2.46 17.39 -6.47
N VAL A 359 1.87 17.85 -5.35
CA VAL A 359 2.43 18.90 -4.51
C VAL A 359 2.61 18.40 -3.08
N SER A 360 3.69 18.82 -2.43
CA SER A 360 3.97 18.53 -1.03
C SER A 360 3.22 19.46 -0.09
N VAL A 361 2.88 18.96 1.09
CA VAL A 361 2.22 19.73 2.14
C VAL A 361 3.20 20.00 3.30
N ILE A 362 3.23 21.25 3.78
CA ILE A 362 3.95 21.69 4.98
C ILE A 362 2.92 22.20 6.00
N GLN A 363 3.09 21.79 7.25
CA GLN A 363 2.37 22.33 8.40
C GLN A 363 3.30 22.37 9.60
N THR A 364 3.83 23.54 9.95
CA THR A 364 4.68 23.71 11.14
C THR A 364 3.83 23.64 12.41
N ALA A 365 4.44 23.26 13.54
CA ALA A 365 3.78 23.12 14.84
C ALA A 365 2.53 22.23 14.83
N LYS A 366 2.46 21.25 13.93
CA LYS A 366 1.41 20.23 13.96
C LYS A 366 1.48 19.49 15.29
N PRO A 367 0.38 19.35 16.04
CA PRO A 367 0.38 18.58 17.29
C PRO A 367 0.81 17.12 17.06
N ALA A 368 1.67 16.63 17.92
CA ALA A 368 2.06 15.23 17.91
C ALA A 368 0.88 14.34 18.32
N TYR A 369 0.81 13.13 17.76
CA TYR A 369 -0.18 12.15 18.19
C TYR A 369 0.14 11.64 19.61
N ASN A 370 -0.86 11.58 20.47
CA ASN A 370 -0.71 11.10 21.85
C ASN A 370 -0.94 9.58 21.91
N TRP A 371 0.14 8.83 21.92
CA TRP A 371 0.10 7.37 22.00
C TRP A 371 -0.35 6.88 23.39
N ASN A 372 -1.36 6.01 23.42
CA ASN A 372 -1.76 5.31 24.64
C ASN A 372 -0.76 4.21 25.03
N VAL A 373 -0.21 3.52 24.01
CA VAL A 373 0.85 2.52 24.21
C VAL A 373 2.20 3.11 23.81
N THR A 374 3.02 3.41 24.79
CA THR A 374 4.36 3.98 24.56
C THR A 374 5.43 2.91 24.37
N ASN A 375 5.26 1.73 24.99
CA ASN A 375 6.14 0.57 24.89
C ASN A 375 5.30 -0.67 24.61
N PHE A 376 5.29 -1.09 23.36
CA PHE A 376 4.61 -2.32 22.95
C PHE A 376 5.55 -3.52 23.08
N ALA A 377 5.12 -4.53 23.84
CA ALA A 377 5.84 -5.80 23.95
C ALA A 377 5.47 -6.69 22.74
N LYS A 378 6.33 -6.71 21.75
CA LYS A 378 6.10 -7.49 20.52
C LYS A 378 6.07 -8.99 20.80
N PRO A 379 5.14 -9.76 20.20
CA PRO A 379 5.16 -11.21 20.20
C PRO A 379 6.49 -11.78 19.71
N ALA A 380 6.92 -12.91 20.22
CA ALA A 380 8.12 -13.59 19.72
C ALA A 380 7.92 -14.03 18.27
N LYS A 381 8.95 -13.88 17.42
CA LYS A 381 8.93 -14.23 15.99
C LYS A 381 8.40 -15.64 15.74
N GLU A 382 8.79 -16.58 16.58
CA GLU A 382 8.43 -18.01 16.50
C GLU A 382 6.93 -18.26 16.78
N ASN A 383 6.26 -17.32 17.41
CA ASN A 383 4.86 -17.43 17.83
C ASN A 383 3.94 -16.47 17.07
N LEU A 384 4.45 -15.82 16.00
CA LEU A 384 3.63 -14.93 15.19
C LEU A 384 2.51 -15.71 14.47
N ILE A 385 1.32 -15.17 14.58
CA ILE A 385 0.15 -15.50 13.78
C ILE A 385 -0.21 -14.22 13.05
N VAL A 386 0.32 -14.11 11.85
CA VAL A 386 0.16 -12.94 10.99
C VAL A 386 -1.18 -13.06 10.24
N TYR A 387 -1.94 -11.99 10.24
CA TYR A 387 -3.15 -11.85 9.43
C TYR A 387 -2.91 -10.83 8.33
N GLU A 388 -2.66 -11.33 7.13
CA GLU A 388 -2.49 -10.51 5.93
C GLU A 388 -3.85 -9.96 5.51
N LEU A 389 -3.95 -8.65 5.30
CA LEU A 389 -5.19 -8.02 4.85
C LEU A 389 -4.97 -6.85 3.90
N LEU A 390 -5.92 -6.69 2.99
CA LEU A 390 -6.05 -5.53 2.11
C LEU A 390 -7.16 -4.61 2.64
N VAL A 391 -6.82 -3.38 3.01
CA VAL A 391 -7.77 -2.41 3.59
C VAL A 391 -8.97 -2.18 2.68
N ARG A 392 -8.72 -2.12 1.35
CA ARG A 392 -9.73 -1.93 0.31
C ARG A 392 -10.84 -3.00 0.34
N ASP A 393 -10.48 -4.26 0.62
CA ASP A 393 -11.38 -5.41 0.47
C ASP A 393 -11.84 -5.99 1.82
N PHE A 394 -11.24 -5.57 2.96
CA PHE A 394 -11.56 -6.15 4.26
C PHE A 394 -12.92 -5.71 4.80
N THR A 395 -13.29 -4.44 4.65
CA THR A 395 -14.59 -3.93 5.04
C THR A 395 -15.28 -3.21 3.89
N THR A 396 -16.58 -3.08 3.94
CA THR A 396 -17.34 -2.32 2.94
C THR A 396 -17.04 -0.83 2.98
N GLN A 397 -16.59 -0.31 4.13
CA GLN A 397 -16.25 1.11 4.33
C GLN A 397 -14.84 1.45 3.87
N LYS A 398 -13.92 0.49 3.78
CA LYS A 398 -12.57 0.64 3.25
C LYS A 398 -11.73 1.72 3.98
N THR A 399 -11.85 1.85 5.31
CA THR A 399 -11.21 2.91 6.09
C THR A 399 -10.50 2.39 7.33
N TRP A 400 -9.54 3.17 7.87
CA TRP A 400 -8.88 2.86 9.14
C TRP A 400 -9.88 2.70 10.28
N GLN A 401 -10.93 3.54 10.34
CA GLN A 401 -11.97 3.40 11.37
C GLN A 401 -12.66 2.05 11.29
N SER A 402 -12.99 1.60 10.09
CA SER A 402 -13.66 0.31 9.92
C SER A 402 -12.79 -0.89 10.28
N LEU A 403 -11.45 -0.77 10.17
CA LEU A 403 -10.51 -1.76 10.71
C LEU A 403 -10.48 -1.73 12.24
N ILE A 404 -10.45 -0.54 12.85
CA ILE A 404 -10.53 -0.36 14.31
C ILE A 404 -11.78 -1.07 14.86
N ASP A 405 -12.92 -0.91 14.20
CA ASP A 405 -14.19 -1.53 14.57
C ASP A 405 -14.16 -3.07 14.51
N LYS A 406 -13.21 -3.66 13.77
CA LYS A 406 -13.02 -5.10 13.63
C LYS A 406 -11.87 -5.70 14.47
N ILE A 407 -11.18 -4.90 15.29
CA ILE A 407 -10.09 -5.43 16.14
C ILE A 407 -10.57 -6.53 17.10
N SER A 408 -11.80 -6.42 17.62
CA SER A 408 -12.38 -7.47 18.47
C SER A 408 -12.54 -8.81 17.73
N TYR A 409 -12.87 -8.78 16.44
CA TYR A 409 -12.92 -9.98 15.58
C TYR A 409 -11.54 -10.61 15.46
N LEU A 410 -10.52 -9.82 15.11
CA LEU A 410 -9.13 -10.29 14.96
C LEU A 410 -8.58 -10.84 16.28
N LYS A 411 -8.83 -10.15 17.40
CA LYS A 411 -8.43 -10.60 18.73
C LYS A 411 -9.10 -11.91 19.14
N SER A 412 -10.38 -12.08 18.81
CA SER A 412 -11.14 -13.32 19.11
C SER A 412 -10.61 -14.50 18.31
N LEU A 413 -10.13 -14.28 17.08
CA LEU A 413 -9.43 -15.28 16.28
C LEU A 413 -8.07 -15.66 16.87
N LYS A 414 -7.53 -14.90 17.83
CA LYS A 414 -6.22 -15.10 18.47
C LYS A 414 -5.02 -14.79 17.56
N ILE A 415 -5.17 -13.95 16.55
CA ILE A 415 -4.03 -13.42 15.83
C ILE A 415 -3.24 -12.46 16.74
N ASN A 416 -1.96 -12.29 16.48
CA ASN A 416 -1.09 -11.40 17.25
C ASN A 416 -0.23 -10.47 16.37
N ALA A 417 -0.43 -10.50 15.05
CA ALA A 417 0.11 -9.52 14.12
C ALA A 417 -0.85 -9.32 12.94
N VAL A 418 -1.00 -8.09 12.48
CA VAL A 418 -1.65 -7.75 11.20
C VAL A 418 -0.56 -7.34 10.23
N GLU A 419 -0.57 -7.91 9.03
CA GLU A 419 0.24 -7.48 7.89
C GLU A 419 -0.68 -6.74 6.91
N LEU A 420 -0.45 -5.46 6.76
CA LEU A 420 -1.20 -4.63 5.82
C LEU A 420 -0.53 -4.68 4.46
N MET A 421 -1.26 -5.06 3.40
CA MET A 421 -0.82 -4.82 2.02
C MET A 421 -0.49 -3.33 1.84
N PRO A 422 0.31 -2.92 0.85
CA PRO A 422 0.95 -1.60 0.84
C PRO A 422 -0.03 -0.44 1.04
N VAL A 423 0.32 0.46 1.93
CA VAL A 423 -0.47 1.64 2.33
C VAL A 423 0.26 2.97 2.10
N MET A 424 1.43 2.91 1.46
CA MET A 424 2.14 4.09 0.98
C MET A 424 1.36 4.70 -0.18
N GLU A 425 1.51 6.01 -0.40
CA GLU A 425 0.79 6.74 -1.46
C GLU A 425 1.02 6.10 -2.82
N PHE A 426 -0.03 5.50 -3.36
CA PHE A 426 -0.07 4.79 -4.63
C PHE A 426 -0.88 5.57 -5.69
N ASP A 427 -0.71 5.23 -6.96
CA ASP A 427 -1.43 5.87 -8.05
C ASP A 427 -2.89 5.40 -8.09
N GLY A 428 -3.82 6.36 -8.11
CA GLY A 428 -5.27 6.10 -8.06
C GLY A 428 -5.79 5.87 -6.64
N ASN A 429 -7.10 5.52 -6.52
CA ASN A 429 -7.77 5.27 -5.24
C ASN A 429 -8.26 3.83 -5.09
N ASN A 430 -7.94 2.97 -6.05
CA ASN A 430 -8.38 1.58 -6.10
C ASN A 430 -7.21 0.68 -6.51
N SER A 431 -6.40 0.29 -5.54
CA SER A 431 -5.17 -0.46 -5.77
C SER A 431 -4.94 -1.54 -4.69
N TRP A 432 -4.06 -2.48 -4.99
CA TRP A 432 -3.40 -3.32 -3.98
C TRP A 432 -2.28 -2.57 -3.25
N GLY A 433 -1.85 -1.41 -3.78
CA GLY A 433 -0.83 -0.55 -3.21
C GLY A 433 0.58 -0.73 -3.78
N TYR A 434 0.82 -1.72 -4.64
CA TYR A 434 2.16 -1.97 -5.22
C TYR A 434 2.56 -0.95 -6.29
N ASN A 435 1.65 -0.16 -6.83
CA ASN A 435 1.93 0.95 -7.72
C ASN A 435 2.27 2.23 -6.92
N THR A 436 3.28 2.14 -6.07
CA THR A 436 3.69 3.22 -5.16
C THR A 436 4.44 4.33 -5.89
N GLY A 437 3.95 5.57 -5.75
CA GLY A 437 4.64 6.79 -6.20
C GLY A 437 5.46 7.46 -5.09
N PHE A 438 4.96 7.44 -3.84
CA PHE A 438 5.59 8.11 -2.69
C PHE A 438 5.67 7.18 -1.47
N HIS A 439 6.77 6.48 -1.31
CA HIS A 439 6.97 5.51 -0.22
C HIS A 439 7.01 6.13 1.19
N TYR A 440 7.21 7.44 1.29
CA TYR A 440 7.31 8.16 2.56
C TYR A 440 5.96 8.69 3.07
N ALA A 441 4.97 8.80 2.20
CA ALA A 441 3.62 9.28 2.50
C ALA A 441 2.64 8.12 2.74
N LEU A 442 1.68 8.32 3.63
CA LEU A 442 0.52 7.44 3.79
C LEU A 442 -0.52 7.78 2.72
N ASP A 443 -1.09 6.74 2.11
CA ASP A 443 -2.17 6.90 1.13
C ASP A 443 -3.44 7.48 1.77
N LYS A 444 -4.08 8.40 1.06
CA LYS A 444 -5.26 9.14 1.51
C LYS A 444 -6.57 8.35 1.37
N ALA A 445 -6.59 7.32 0.52
CA ALA A 445 -7.82 6.57 0.19
C ALA A 445 -8.43 5.88 1.41
N TYR A 446 -7.63 5.59 2.44
CA TYR A 446 -8.08 4.87 3.64
C TYR A 446 -8.30 5.78 4.87
N GLY A 447 -7.93 7.07 4.79
CA GLY A 447 -8.11 8.05 5.86
C GLY A 447 -6.84 8.77 6.29
N THR A 448 -6.95 9.55 7.38
CA THR A 448 -5.87 10.45 7.83
C THR A 448 -4.72 9.71 8.52
N PRO A 449 -3.51 10.30 8.54
CA PRO A 449 -2.37 9.80 9.32
C PRO A 449 -2.68 9.62 10.82
N GLU A 450 -3.48 10.50 11.41
CA GLU A 450 -3.90 10.41 12.82
C GLU A 450 -4.77 9.18 13.05
N LYS A 451 -5.67 8.87 12.11
CA LYS A 451 -6.54 7.69 12.20
C LYS A 451 -5.75 6.40 11.99
N PHE A 452 -4.73 6.41 11.14
CA PHE A 452 -3.81 5.28 11.00
C PHE A 452 -2.99 5.04 12.28
N LYS A 453 -2.48 6.11 12.92
CA LYS A 453 -1.81 6.01 14.23
C LYS A 453 -2.75 5.46 15.30
N GLU A 454 -4.02 5.88 15.31
CA GLU A 454 -5.04 5.33 16.20
C GLU A 454 -5.26 3.84 15.97
N PHE A 455 -5.31 3.39 14.69
CA PHE A 455 -5.41 1.97 14.36
C PHE A 455 -4.23 1.19 14.95
N ILE A 456 -2.99 1.66 14.78
CA ILE A 456 -1.80 1.00 15.34
C ILE A 456 -1.85 0.98 16.88
N ASP A 457 -2.22 2.10 17.50
CA ASP A 457 -2.31 2.21 18.97
C ASP A 457 -3.37 1.25 19.53
N VAL A 458 -4.53 1.12 18.87
CA VAL A 458 -5.58 0.15 19.24
C VAL A 458 -5.10 -1.29 19.03
N CYS A 459 -4.36 -1.59 17.96
CA CYS A 459 -3.73 -2.89 17.76
C CYS A 459 -2.79 -3.22 18.93
N HIS A 460 -1.89 -2.31 19.30
CA HIS A 460 -0.96 -2.47 20.40
C HIS A 460 -1.67 -2.66 21.76
N GLN A 461 -2.76 -1.91 22.04
CA GLN A 461 -3.59 -2.11 23.24
C GLN A 461 -4.20 -3.52 23.30
N ASN A 462 -4.38 -4.17 22.16
CA ASN A 462 -4.93 -5.52 22.05
C ASN A 462 -3.86 -6.62 21.89
N GLY A 463 -2.57 -6.26 21.98
CA GLY A 463 -1.47 -7.21 21.86
C GLY A 463 -1.19 -7.67 20.42
N ILE A 464 -1.63 -6.87 19.45
CA ILE A 464 -1.48 -7.15 18.00
C ILE A 464 -0.41 -6.21 17.44
N ALA A 465 0.63 -6.79 16.86
CA ALA A 465 1.65 -6.05 16.11
C ALA A 465 1.14 -5.60 14.74
N VAL A 466 1.70 -4.53 14.20
CA VAL A 466 1.38 -4.04 12.85
C VAL A 466 2.61 -4.11 11.96
N ILE A 467 2.53 -4.89 10.91
CA ILE A 467 3.56 -5.09 9.88
C ILE A 467 3.07 -4.44 8.60
N LEU A 468 3.91 -3.72 7.90
CA LEU A 468 3.58 -3.15 6.60
C LEU A 468 4.25 -3.94 5.48
N ASP A 469 3.49 -4.25 4.46
CA ASP A 469 4.04 -4.66 3.18
C ASP A 469 4.61 -3.44 2.45
N ILE A 470 5.82 -3.54 1.93
CA ILE A 470 6.55 -2.44 1.34
C ILE A 470 7.21 -2.80 0.02
N ALA A 471 6.79 -2.13 -1.06
CA ALA A 471 7.28 -2.35 -2.42
C ALA A 471 8.48 -1.45 -2.72
N LEU A 472 9.64 -1.73 -2.11
CA LEU A 472 10.87 -0.94 -2.30
C LEU A 472 11.80 -1.50 -3.41
N ASN A 473 11.32 -2.41 -4.23
CA ASN A 473 12.02 -2.86 -5.43
C ASN A 473 11.79 -1.92 -6.63
N HIS A 474 10.71 -1.16 -6.64
CA HIS A 474 10.31 -0.26 -7.74
C HIS A 474 9.55 0.99 -7.27
N ALA A 475 9.32 1.91 -8.20
CA ALA A 475 8.36 3.00 -8.05
C ALA A 475 7.66 3.30 -9.38
N THR A 476 6.48 3.94 -9.34
CA THR A 476 5.79 4.39 -10.55
C THR A 476 6.42 5.64 -11.15
N GLY A 477 6.07 5.95 -12.40
CA GLY A 477 6.50 7.17 -13.08
C GLY A 477 6.01 8.48 -12.43
N ARG A 478 5.11 8.44 -11.44
CA ARG A 478 4.74 9.61 -10.62
C ARG A 478 5.76 9.93 -9.53
N SER A 479 6.69 9.02 -9.24
CA SER A 479 7.72 9.24 -8.23
C SER A 479 8.57 10.48 -8.55
N PRO A 480 8.74 11.42 -7.60
CA PRO A 480 9.52 12.63 -7.83
C PRO A 480 10.99 12.35 -8.15
N ILE A 481 11.57 11.26 -7.61
CA ILE A 481 12.96 10.85 -7.87
C ILE A 481 13.14 10.12 -9.20
N GLU A 482 12.05 9.67 -9.80
CA GLU A 482 12.03 9.24 -11.19
C GLU A 482 11.91 10.45 -12.11
N ARG A 483 10.88 11.29 -11.93
CA ARG A 483 10.55 12.41 -12.78
C ARG A 483 11.66 13.44 -12.92
N MET A 484 12.48 13.64 -11.89
CA MET A 484 13.62 14.58 -12.00
C MET A 484 14.65 14.18 -13.06
N TRP A 485 14.77 12.90 -13.39
CA TRP A 485 15.71 12.38 -14.40
C TRP A 485 14.99 11.34 -15.27
N MET A 486 14.03 11.78 -16.06
CA MET A 486 13.26 10.93 -16.96
C MET A 486 13.55 11.24 -18.43
N VAL A 487 13.24 10.31 -19.29
CA VAL A 487 13.14 10.49 -20.74
C VAL A 487 11.65 10.65 -21.07
N ASP A 488 11.23 11.86 -21.41
CA ASP A 488 9.85 12.23 -21.67
C ASP A 488 9.71 12.63 -23.16
N PRO A 489 9.52 11.66 -24.07
CA PRO A 489 9.54 11.93 -25.51
C PRO A 489 8.27 12.62 -26.02
N ASN A 490 7.17 12.54 -25.28
CA ASN A 490 5.88 13.14 -25.66
C ASN A 490 5.59 14.46 -24.91
N GLY A 491 6.39 14.81 -23.90
CA GLY A 491 6.29 16.08 -23.18
C GLY A 491 5.09 16.16 -22.22
N ASP A 492 4.54 15.01 -21.77
CA ASP A 492 3.41 14.99 -20.83
C ASP A 492 3.84 15.07 -19.36
N GLY A 493 5.14 15.01 -19.10
CA GLY A 493 5.74 15.09 -17.77
C GLY A 493 5.92 13.75 -17.08
N PHE A 494 5.75 12.64 -17.80
CA PHE A 494 5.99 11.27 -17.38
C PHE A 494 6.88 10.55 -18.39
N GLY A 495 7.66 9.58 -17.96
CA GLY A 495 8.55 8.85 -18.85
C GLY A 495 9.33 7.76 -18.12
N ASP A 496 10.27 7.14 -18.85
CA ASP A 496 11.16 6.14 -18.29
C ASP A 496 12.38 6.79 -17.63
N PRO A 497 13.06 6.12 -16.66
CA PRO A 497 14.27 6.64 -16.05
C PRO A 497 15.36 6.93 -17.10
N ALA A 498 15.95 8.13 -17.04
CA ALA A 498 17.10 8.47 -17.88
C ALA A 498 18.35 7.73 -17.41
N ALA A 499 19.33 7.56 -18.29
CA ALA A 499 20.60 6.87 -17.99
C ALA A 499 21.40 7.49 -16.82
N ASN A 500 21.18 8.77 -16.51
CA ASN A 500 21.79 9.49 -15.41
C ASN A 500 20.91 9.61 -14.16
N ASN A 501 19.79 8.87 -14.10
CA ASN A 501 18.96 8.83 -12.90
C ASN A 501 19.78 8.21 -11.75
N PRO A 502 19.94 8.90 -10.58
CA PRO A 502 20.76 8.40 -9.49
C PRO A 502 20.07 7.32 -8.64
N TYR A 503 18.77 7.08 -8.83
CA TYR A 503 17.96 6.18 -8.03
C TYR A 503 17.53 4.91 -8.77
N PHE A 504 17.30 5.01 -10.08
CA PHE A 504 16.71 3.94 -10.88
C PHE A 504 17.68 3.40 -11.94
N ASN A 505 17.49 2.15 -12.30
CA ASN A 505 18.07 1.58 -13.50
C ASN A 505 17.26 2.00 -14.72
N GLN A 506 17.91 2.36 -15.81
CA GLN A 506 17.22 2.63 -17.08
C GLN A 506 16.55 1.36 -17.64
N ILE A 507 17.17 0.22 -17.42
CA ILE A 507 16.64 -1.11 -17.76
C ILE A 507 16.81 -1.97 -16.51
N ALA A 508 15.75 -2.66 -16.11
CA ALA A 508 15.75 -3.50 -14.93
C ALA A 508 16.90 -4.53 -14.92
N LYS A 509 17.46 -4.78 -13.75
CA LYS A 509 18.58 -5.71 -13.51
C LYS A 509 18.12 -7.06 -12.99
N HIS A 510 16.87 -7.40 -13.20
CA HIS A 510 16.25 -8.67 -12.80
C HIS A 510 15.00 -8.94 -13.67
N SER A 511 14.54 -10.21 -13.65
CA SER A 511 13.21 -10.56 -14.16
C SER A 511 12.10 -10.14 -13.17
N TYR A 512 10.85 -10.25 -13.60
CA TYR A 512 9.66 -9.87 -12.81
C TYR A 512 9.57 -8.39 -12.48
N SER A 513 10.29 -7.53 -13.23
CA SER A 513 10.23 -6.09 -13.05
C SER A 513 8.84 -5.58 -13.40
N VAL A 514 8.28 -4.77 -12.51
CA VAL A 514 7.10 -3.95 -12.72
C VAL A 514 7.50 -2.49 -12.45
N PHE A 515 6.95 -1.54 -13.21
CA PHE A 515 7.31 -0.13 -13.06
C PHE A 515 8.83 0.13 -13.18
N ASN A 516 9.35 1.15 -12.52
CA ASN A 516 10.74 1.59 -12.59
C ASN A 516 11.59 0.91 -11.51
N ASP A 517 12.61 0.17 -11.92
CA ASP A 517 13.49 -0.65 -11.08
C ASP A 517 14.49 0.20 -10.29
N PHE A 518 14.51 0.12 -8.97
CA PHE A 518 15.49 0.81 -8.13
C PHE A 518 16.89 0.23 -8.28
N ASN A 519 17.87 1.11 -8.48
CA ASN A 519 19.28 0.76 -8.42
C ASN A 519 19.76 0.65 -6.97
N HIS A 520 19.66 -0.53 -6.37
CA HIS A 520 20.08 -0.79 -4.99
C HIS A 520 21.60 -0.78 -4.76
N SER A 521 22.42 -0.65 -5.80
CA SER A 521 23.85 -0.36 -5.65
C SER A 521 24.11 1.11 -5.34
N SER A 522 23.20 2.00 -5.75
CA SER A 522 23.33 3.46 -5.58
C SER A 522 23.28 3.89 -4.11
N ALA A 523 24.15 4.82 -3.74
CA ALA A 523 24.11 5.45 -2.41
C ALA A 523 22.84 6.30 -2.21
N ALA A 524 22.33 6.93 -3.27
CA ALA A 524 21.10 7.71 -3.23
C ALA A 524 19.88 6.84 -2.91
N THR A 525 19.74 5.69 -3.60
CA THR A 525 18.68 4.71 -3.34
C THR A 525 18.78 4.17 -1.92
N LYS A 526 19.96 3.77 -1.46
CA LYS A 526 20.17 3.28 -0.10
C LYS A 526 19.79 4.33 0.94
N TYR A 527 20.14 5.58 0.73
CA TYR A 527 19.73 6.68 1.61
C TYR A 527 18.21 6.86 1.63
N TYR A 528 17.56 6.83 0.45
CA TYR A 528 16.12 6.94 0.33
C TYR A 528 15.39 5.81 1.09
N VAL A 529 15.76 4.56 0.83
CA VAL A 529 15.20 3.38 1.51
C VAL A 529 15.34 3.51 3.02
N ASN A 530 16.53 3.90 3.51
CA ASN A 530 16.78 4.06 4.95
C ASN A 530 15.88 5.14 5.58
N ARG A 531 15.66 6.25 4.88
CA ARG A 531 14.77 7.31 5.36
C ARG A 531 13.31 6.88 5.38
N VAL A 532 12.88 6.06 4.41
CA VAL A 532 11.55 5.45 4.40
C VAL A 532 11.36 4.55 5.62
N LEU A 533 12.32 3.67 5.92
CA LEU A 533 12.27 2.81 7.11
C LEU A 533 12.22 3.62 8.41
N GLU A 534 13.06 4.67 8.52
CA GLU A 534 13.07 5.58 9.67
C GLU A 534 11.68 6.18 9.92
N GLN A 535 11.04 6.68 8.86
CA GLN A 535 9.71 7.32 8.93
C GLN A 535 8.66 6.39 9.50
N TRP A 536 8.50 5.22 8.93
CA TRP A 536 7.45 4.29 9.32
C TRP A 536 7.67 3.71 10.73
N ILE A 537 8.92 3.45 11.11
CA ILE A 537 9.24 2.96 12.46
C ILE A 537 9.07 4.04 13.52
N LYS A 538 9.59 5.25 13.29
CA LYS A 538 9.61 6.29 14.33
C LYS A 538 8.32 7.07 14.42
N GLU A 539 7.75 7.45 13.30
CA GLU A 539 6.55 8.30 13.26
C GLU A 539 5.27 7.49 13.48
N TYR A 540 5.17 6.32 12.84
CA TYR A 540 3.97 5.50 12.93
C TYR A 540 4.09 4.33 13.91
N LYS A 541 5.29 4.06 14.44
CA LYS A 541 5.54 2.94 15.36
C LYS A 541 5.12 1.58 14.80
N VAL A 542 5.31 1.37 13.49
CA VAL A 542 5.09 0.05 12.91
C VAL A 542 6.10 -0.96 13.46
N ASP A 543 5.68 -2.21 13.61
CA ASP A 543 6.46 -3.25 14.26
C ASP A 543 7.42 -3.97 13.33
N GLY A 544 7.28 -3.79 12.03
CA GLY A 544 8.15 -4.37 11.02
C GLY A 544 7.63 -4.23 9.61
N PHE A 545 8.34 -4.87 8.68
CA PHE A 545 7.99 -4.86 7.27
C PHE A 545 8.04 -6.27 6.65
N ARG A 546 7.09 -6.52 5.74
CA ARG A 546 7.21 -7.53 4.68
C ARG A 546 7.75 -6.82 3.46
N TRP A 547 8.89 -7.26 2.97
CA TRP A 547 9.57 -6.70 1.81
C TRP A 547 9.12 -7.44 0.56
N ASP A 548 8.45 -6.72 -0.32
CA ASP A 548 7.93 -7.23 -1.58
C ASP A 548 9.05 -7.53 -2.57
N LEU A 549 8.88 -8.61 -3.34
CA LEU A 549 9.72 -9.01 -4.46
C LEU A 549 11.23 -8.81 -4.19
N THR A 550 11.76 -9.39 -3.10
CA THR A 550 13.19 -9.22 -2.75
C THR A 550 14.15 -9.78 -3.82
N LYS A 551 13.66 -10.56 -4.77
CA LYS A 551 14.40 -10.94 -5.98
C LYS A 551 14.83 -9.73 -6.81
N GLY A 552 14.06 -8.66 -6.79
CA GLY A 552 14.31 -7.42 -7.50
C GLY A 552 15.48 -6.57 -6.97
N PHE A 553 16.08 -6.95 -5.83
CA PHE A 553 17.17 -6.16 -5.24
C PHE A 553 18.55 -6.45 -5.84
N THR A 554 18.70 -7.45 -6.70
CA THR A 554 19.98 -7.72 -7.38
C THR A 554 20.27 -6.67 -8.47
N GLN A 555 21.55 -6.41 -8.69
CA GLN A 555 22.05 -5.59 -9.79
C GLN A 555 22.92 -6.44 -10.75
N ALA A 556 22.93 -7.75 -10.58
CA ALA A 556 23.82 -8.67 -11.28
C ALA A 556 23.19 -9.41 -12.45
N CYS A 557 21.86 -9.32 -12.61
CA CYS A 557 21.12 -9.99 -13.68
C CYS A 557 20.67 -9.02 -14.77
N ALA A 558 19.82 -9.48 -15.69
CA ALA A 558 19.22 -8.66 -16.73
C ALA A 558 17.68 -8.84 -16.76
N ALA A 559 16.99 -7.89 -17.35
CA ALA A 559 15.56 -7.99 -17.60
C ALA A 559 15.23 -9.26 -18.41
N GLY A 560 14.25 -10.04 -17.96
CA GLY A 560 13.83 -11.30 -18.61
C GLY A 560 14.79 -12.47 -18.39
N ASP A 561 15.86 -12.34 -17.58
CA ASP A 561 16.74 -13.44 -17.23
C ASP A 561 16.26 -14.13 -15.93
N ASP A 562 15.22 -14.95 -16.07
CA ASP A 562 14.67 -15.74 -14.96
C ASP A 562 15.70 -16.69 -14.34
N ALA A 563 16.57 -17.26 -15.16
CA ALA A 563 17.59 -18.22 -14.69
C ALA A 563 18.54 -17.54 -13.71
N CYS A 564 19.06 -16.36 -14.05
CA CYS A 564 19.90 -15.57 -13.14
C CYS A 564 19.13 -15.11 -11.92
N THR A 565 17.94 -14.50 -12.11
CA THR A 565 17.15 -13.88 -11.04
C THR A 565 16.73 -14.89 -9.96
N ASN A 566 16.41 -16.13 -10.36
CA ASN A 566 15.99 -17.18 -9.43
C ASN A 566 17.14 -17.93 -8.75
N GLN A 567 18.39 -17.71 -9.17
CA GLN A 567 19.57 -18.30 -8.54
C GLN A 567 20.12 -17.41 -7.42
N TYR A 568 21.03 -17.97 -6.63
CA TYR A 568 21.74 -17.25 -5.56
C TYR A 568 22.50 -16.04 -6.09
N GLN A 569 22.27 -14.85 -5.52
CA GLN A 569 22.95 -13.61 -5.88
C GLN A 569 23.61 -12.97 -4.64
N GLN A 570 24.94 -12.93 -4.59
CA GLN A 570 25.67 -12.43 -3.44
C GLN A 570 25.50 -10.92 -3.20
N ASP A 571 25.33 -10.13 -4.27
CA ASP A 571 25.07 -8.69 -4.18
C ASP A 571 23.73 -8.43 -3.47
N ARG A 572 22.68 -9.14 -3.85
CA ARG A 572 21.36 -9.10 -3.23
C ARG A 572 21.40 -9.50 -1.75
N VAL A 573 22.14 -10.56 -1.43
CA VAL A 573 22.36 -10.97 -0.03
C VAL A 573 22.96 -9.82 0.79
N ASN A 574 23.98 -9.16 0.25
CA ASN A 574 24.67 -8.07 0.95
C ASN A 574 23.78 -6.81 1.07
N ILE A 575 23.05 -6.44 0.02
CA ILE A 575 22.14 -5.29 0.00
C ILE A 575 21.07 -5.47 1.07
N LEU A 576 20.38 -6.59 1.07
CA LEU A 576 19.29 -6.86 2.00
C LEU A 576 19.77 -7.04 3.46
N LYS A 577 20.96 -7.57 3.71
CA LYS A 577 21.58 -7.55 5.06
C LYS A 577 21.84 -6.11 5.52
N GLY A 578 22.27 -5.23 4.62
CA GLY A 578 22.49 -3.80 4.92
C GLY A 578 21.17 -3.10 5.31
N TYR A 579 20.08 -3.35 4.59
CA TYR A 579 18.77 -2.81 4.93
C TYR A 579 18.21 -3.39 6.24
N ALA A 580 18.42 -4.68 6.49
CA ALA A 580 18.08 -5.30 7.76
C ALA A 580 18.80 -4.63 8.94
N ASP A 581 20.10 -4.35 8.80
CA ASP A 581 20.87 -3.64 9.81
C ASP A 581 20.36 -2.22 10.07
N TYR A 582 19.96 -1.50 9.02
CA TYR A 582 19.33 -0.19 9.17
C TYR A 582 18.02 -0.28 9.93
N GLN A 583 17.13 -1.20 9.54
CA GLN A 583 15.85 -1.40 10.22
C GLN A 583 16.07 -1.72 11.71
N TRP A 584 16.98 -2.62 12.04
CA TRP A 584 17.30 -2.97 13.44
C TRP A 584 18.05 -1.86 14.20
N SER A 585 18.68 -0.90 13.51
CA SER A 585 19.27 0.27 14.17
C SER A 585 18.21 1.24 14.71
N TYR A 586 17.05 1.30 14.09
CA TYR A 586 15.92 2.11 14.54
C TYR A 586 15.07 1.39 15.60
N ASP A 587 14.83 0.10 15.43
CA ASP A 587 14.15 -0.76 16.37
C ASP A 587 14.77 -2.17 16.36
N PRO A 588 15.60 -2.50 17.37
CA PRO A 588 16.25 -3.81 17.46
C PRO A 588 15.31 -5.01 17.47
N SER A 589 14.04 -4.80 17.82
CA SER A 589 13.00 -5.84 17.89
C SER A 589 12.13 -5.90 16.63
N SER A 590 12.35 -5.02 15.66
CA SER A 590 11.53 -4.92 14.44
C SER A 590 11.52 -6.22 13.64
N TYR A 591 10.33 -6.59 13.16
CA TYR A 591 10.16 -7.75 12.28
C TYR A 591 10.65 -7.44 10.87
N ILE A 592 11.35 -8.39 10.29
CA ILE A 592 11.71 -8.38 8.87
C ILE A 592 11.21 -9.68 8.27
N ILE A 593 10.38 -9.58 7.25
CA ILE A 593 9.85 -10.70 6.48
C ILE A 593 10.22 -10.45 5.02
N PHE A 594 10.85 -11.41 4.35
CA PHE A 594 11.13 -11.32 2.93
C PHE A 594 10.19 -12.21 2.13
N GLU A 595 9.53 -11.63 1.14
CA GLU A 595 9.02 -12.40 0.02
C GLU A 595 10.16 -12.60 -0.96
N HIS A 596 10.77 -13.79 -0.90
CA HIS A 596 11.86 -14.14 -1.79
C HIS A 596 11.50 -15.30 -2.70
N LEU A 597 11.00 -16.39 -2.13
CA LEU A 597 10.57 -17.60 -2.84
C LEU A 597 11.67 -18.11 -3.81
N GLY A 598 12.91 -18.08 -3.34
CA GLY A 598 14.10 -18.41 -4.09
C GLY A 598 14.75 -19.72 -3.67
N THR A 599 16.08 -19.77 -3.76
CA THR A 599 16.85 -20.96 -3.34
C THR A 599 17.04 -20.99 -1.83
N ASP A 600 16.93 -22.17 -1.22
CA ASP A 600 17.14 -22.35 0.23
C ASP A 600 18.52 -21.84 0.68
N SER A 601 19.54 -21.99 -0.18
CA SER A 601 20.91 -21.54 0.13
C SER A 601 21.02 -20.03 0.27
N GLU A 602 20.22 -19.26 -0.45
CA GLU A 602 20.17 -17.82 -0.36
C GLU A 602 19.30 -17.37 0.81
N GLU A 603 18.13 -17.94 0.96
CA GLU A 603 17.19 -17.64 2.07
C GLU A 603 17.84 -17.90 3.43
N ALA A 604 18.61 -18.97 3.55
CA ALA A 604 19.36 -19.29 4.78
C ALA A 604 20.40 -18.22 5.15
N GLN A 605 20.91 -17.42 4.18
CA GLN A 605 21.83 -16.30 4.48
C GLN A 605 21.17 -15.21 5.31
N TRP A 606 19.89 -14.95 5.08
CA TRP A 606 19.12 -13.95 5.82
C TRP A 606 18.44 -14.54 7.06
N ALA A 607 17.86 -15.73 6.93
CA ALA A 607 17.19 -16.39 8.06
C ALA A 607 18.15 -16.66 9.22
N ASN A 608 19.42 -16.97 8.93
CA ASN A 608 20.48 -17.23 9.92
C ASN A 608 21.30 -15.96 10.28
N TYR A 609 21.01 -14.79 9.70
CA TYR A 609 21.80 -13.59 9.92
C TYR A 609 21.59 -13.04 11.34
N LYS A 610 22.69 -12.88 12.08
CA LYS A 610 22.73 -12.38 13.46
C LYS A 610 21.81 -13.14 14.43
N ILE A 611 21.66 -14.45 14.23
CA ILE A 611 20.82 -15.31 15.10
C ILE A 611 21.28 -15.26 16.55
N GLY A 612 22.61 -15.23 16.81
CA GLY A 612 23.16 -15.09 18.16
C GLY A 612 22.76 -13.80 18.89
N GLU A 613 22.30 -12.79 18.14
CA GLU A 613 21.78 -11.53 18.68
C GLU A 613 20.23 -11.55 18.79
N GLY A 614 19.58 -12.69 18.63
CA GLY A 614 18.11 -12.80 18.62
C GLY A 614 17.46 -12.25 17.34
N LYS A 615 18.26 -12.01 16.29
CA LYS A 615 17.80 -11.49 14.98
C LYS A 615 17.28 -12.62 14.07
N GLY A 616 17.67 -12.61 12.82
CA GLY A 616 17.20 -13.50 11.76
C GLY A 616 15.97 -12.95 11.05
N VAL A 617 16.06 -12.93 9.73
CA VAL A 617 14.96 -12.51 8.85
C VAL A 617 13.98 -13.66 8.71
N MET A 618 12.70 -13.40 8.77
CA MET A 618 11.65 -14.36 8.46
C MET A 618 11.44 -14.43 6.93
N MET A 619 11.19 -15.62 6.41
CA MET A 619 11.05 -15.88 4.98
C MET A 619 9.64 -16.40 4.70
N TRP A 620 8.98 -15.90 3.68
CA TRP A 620 7.74 -16.49 3.19
C TRP A 620 7.97 -17.94 2.77
N ASP A 621 7.12 -18.85 3.24
CA ASP A 621 7.15 -20.29 2.93
C ASP A 621 5.82 -20.70 2.30
N LYS A 622 5.76 -20.62 0.98
CA LYS A 622 4.60 -20.91 0.16
C LYS A 622 4.28 -22.40 0.15
N GLN A 623 3.20 -22.79 0.78
CA GLN A 623 2.70 -24.17 0.84
C GLN A 623 1.31 -24.32 0.17
N THR A 624 0.92 -23.40 -0.69
CA THR A 624 -0.39 -23.33 -1.33
C THR A 624 -0.72 -24.63 -2.08
N ASN A 625 0.19 -25.12 -2.94
CA ASN A 625 -0.07 -26.32 -3.72
C ASN A 625 -0.28 -27.56 -2.85
N PRO A 626 0.61 -27.91 -1.90
CA PRO A 626 0.38 -29.08 -1.03
C PRO A 626 -0.93 -29.00 -0.24
N TYR A 627 -1.26 -27.85 0.33
CA TYR A 627 -2.50 -27.70 1.08
C TYR A 627 -3.73 -27.74 0.18
N ASN A 628 -3.67 -27.17 -1.03
CA ASN A 628 -4.73 -27.31 -2.05
C ASN A 628 -4.98 -28.79 -2.37
N GLN A 629 -3.91 -29.58 -2.64
CA GLN A 629 -4.07 -31.01 -2.95
C GLN A 629 -4.72 -31.78 -1.81
N ASN A 630 -4.28 -31.55 -0.56
CA ASN A 630 -4.91 -32.15 0.61
C ASN A 630 -6.39 -31.77 0.72
N THR A 631 -6.71 -30.46 0.68
CA THR A 631 -8.08 -30.01 0.87
C THR A 631 -9.00 -30.42 -0.28
N MET A 632 -8.52 -30.50 -1.51
CA MET A 632 -9.25 -31.03 -2.66
C MET A 632 -9.39 -32.57 -2.63
N GLY A 633 -8.49 -33.29 -1.94
CA GLY A 633 -8.50 -34.77 -1.86
C GLY A 633 -7.65 -35.48 -2.90
N TYR A 634 -6.63 -34.83 -3.43
CA TYR A 634 -5.67 -35.42 -4.39
C TYR A 634 -4.35 -35.75 -3.71
N ASP A 635 -3.87 -37.00 -3.85
CA ASP A 635 -2.65 -37.49 -3.23
C ASP A 635 -1.39 -36.87 -3.89
N THR A 636 -1.39 -36.79 -5.21
CA THR A 636 -0.26 -36.24 -5.97
C THR A 636 -0.03 -34.77 -5.59
N GLY A 637 1.17 -34.45 -5.09
CA GLY A 637 1.53 -33.11 -4.69
C GLY A 637 1.04 -32.70 -3.30
N SER A 638 0.45 -33.59 -2.50
CA SER A 638 -0.10 -33.32 -1.15
C SER A 638 0.97 -33.24 -0.04
N ASN A 639 2.24 -33.44 -0.36
CA ASN A 639 3.34 -33.45 0.59
C ASN A 639 3.75 -32.03 1.00
N PHE A 640 3.54 -31.66 2.27
CA PHE A 640 3.93 -30.37 2.86
C PHE A 640 5.05 -30.50 3.92
N ASN A 641 5.89 -31.55 3.85
CA ASN A 641 6.97 -31.74 4.84
C ASN A 641 7.98 -30.57 4.85
N ARG A 642 8.01 -29.74 3.81
CA ARG A 642 8.84 -28.53 3.73
C ARG A 642 8.45 -27.40 4.69
N VAL A 643 7.29 -27.43 5.34
CA VAL A 643 6.94 -26.46 6.41
C VAL A 643 7.94 -26.43 7.57
N LYS A 644 8.86 -27.39 7.61
CA LYS A 644 9.90 -27.45 8.64
C LYS A 644 10.99 -26.43 8.30
N TYR A 645 11.24 -25.50 9.20
CA TYR A 645 12.33 -24.51 9.07
C TYR A 645 13.69 -25.14 8.70
N SER A 646 13.98 -26.33 9.22
CA SER A 646 15.22 -27.06 8.95
C SER A 646 15.31 -27.60 7.51
N ALA A 647 14.18 -27.78 6.81
CA ALA A 647 14.17 -28.19 5.41
C ALA A 647 14.72 -27.08 4.48
N HIS A 648 14.72 -25.83 4.96
CA HIS A 648 15.27 -24.66 4.29
C HIS A 648 16.70 -24.32 4.75
N GLY A 649 17.32 -25.12 5.63
CA GLY A 649 18.63 -24.81 6.20
C GLY A 649 18.61 -23.68 7.26
N PHE A 650 17.42 -23.32 7.77
CA PHE A 650 17.30 -22.32 8.83
C PHE A 650 17.66 -22.92 10.19
N SER A 651 18.38 -22.19 11.01
CA SER A 651 18.76 -22.61 12.36
C SER A 651 17.70 -22.30 13.43
N GLU A 652 16.78 -21.38 13.11
CA GLU A 652 15.62 -21.01 13.91
C GLU A 652 14.34 -21.06 13.07
N ARG A 653 13.17 -21.05 13.74
CA ARG A 653 11.86 -21.07 13.10
C ARG A 653 11.57 -19.74 12.42
N ARG A 654 12.10 -19.54 11.22
CA ARG A 654 12.00 -18.30 10.44
C ARG A 654 11.15 -18.46 9.16
N ALA A 655 10.57 -19.64 8.92
CA ALA A 655 9.66 -19.87 7.81
C ALA A 655 8.25 -19.41 8.21
N VAL A 656 7.74 -18.37 7.55
CA VAL A 656 6.36 -17.89 7.66
C VAL A 656 5.52 -18.69 6.68
N SER A 657 5.02 -19.84 7.13
CA SER A 657 4.29 -20.75 6.24
C SER A 657 2.85 -20.27 6.05
N TYR A 658 2.34 -20.45 4.82
CA TYR A 658 0.96 -20.12 4.45
C TYR A 658 0.39 -21.07 3.39
N GLY A 659 -0.94 -21.23 3.39
CA GLY A 659 -1.67 -21.94 2.34
C GLY A 659 -2.36 -21.03 1.34
N GLU A 660 -2.61 -19.79 1.72
CA GLU A 660 -3.19 -18.72 0.89
C GLU A 660 -2.47 -17.41 1.14
N SER A 661 -2.38 -16.55 0.12
CA SER A 661 -1.98 -15.16 0.18
C SER A 661 -2.81 -14.35 -0.82
N HIS A 662 -2.56 -13.05 -0.92
CA HIS A 662 -3.19 -12.19 -1.94
C HIS A 662 -2.85 -12.64 -3.38
N ASP A 663 -1.72 -13.33 -3.58
CA ASP A 663 -1.27 -13.80 -4.89
C ASP A 663 -1.81 -15.17 -5.29
N GLU A 664 -2.32 -15.93 -4.32
CA GLU A 664 -2.64 -17.33 -4.51
C GLU A 664 -4.15 -17.57 -4.51
N GLU A 665 -4.58 -18.49 -5.40
CA GLU A 665 -6.00 -18.87 -5.44
C GLU A 665 -6.47 -19.49 -4.11
N ARG A 666 -7.68 -19.13 -3.68
CA ARG A 666 -8.31 -19.59 -2.45
C ARG A 666 -8.45 -21.11 -2.37
N LEU A 667 -8.06 -21.70 -1.25
CA LEU A 667 -8.25 -23.12 -0.99
C LEU A 667 -9.72 -23.51 -1.13
N MET A 668 -10.61 -22.68 -0.58
CA MET A 668 -12.05 -22.93 -0.62
C MET A 668 -12.62 -22.88 -2.05
N TYR A 669 -12.19 -21.91 -2.87
CA TYR A 669 -12.58 -21.83 -4.28
C TYR A 669 -12.13 -23.08 -5.05
N LYS A 670 -10.88 -23.50 -4.85
CA LYS A 670 -10.34 -24.73 -5.47
C LYS A 670 -11.10 -25.97 -5.04
N ASN A 671 -11.48 -26.08 -3.77
CA ASN A 671 -12.28 -27.19 -3.29
C ASN A 671 -13.63 -27.26 -4.00
N LEU A 672 -14.36 -26.13 -4.10
CA LEU A 672 -15.69 -26.08 -4.68
C LEU A 672 -15.70 -26.31 -6.19
N THR A 673 -14.63 -25.90 -6.88
CA THR A 673 -14.53 -26.04 -8.35
C THR A 673 -13.91 -27.35 -8.78
N SER A 674 -12.85 -27.79 -8.08
CA SER A 674 -11.96 -28.87 -8.52
C SER A 674 -11.81 -30.01 -7.53
N GLY A 675 -12.50 -29.96 -6.36
CA GLY A 675 -12.41 -30.99 -5.35
C GLY A 675 -12.93 -32.36 -5.81
N VAL A 676 -12.45 -33.41 -5.20
CA VAL A 676 -12.83 -34.79 -5.48
C VAL A 676 -14.32 -35.01 -5.21
N SER A 677 -15.00 -35.71 -6.13
CA SER A 677 -16.40 -36.09 -5.97
C SER A 677 -16.53 -37.60 -6.27
N VAL A 678 -16.94 -38.36 -5.27
CA VAL A 678 -17.18 -39.82 -5.33
C VAL A 678 -18.55 -40.13 -4.74
N ALA A 679 -19.04 -41.35 -4.97
CA ALA A 679 -20.32 -41.79 -4.41
C ALA A 679 -20.33 -41.64 -2.89
N GLY A 680 -21.26 -40.84 -2.37
CA GLY A 680 -21.45 -40.61 -0.94
C GLY A 680 -20.53 -39.54 -0.30
N TYR A 681 -19.59 -38.96 -1.05
CA TYR A 681 -18.73 -37.88 -0.55
C TYR A 681 -18.30 -36.92 -1.64
N ASN A 682 -18.65 -35.65 -1.50
CA ASN A 682 -18.40 -34.63 -2.50
C ASN A 682 -17.71 -33.41 -1.87
N VAL A 683 -16.45 -33.19 -2.23
CA VAL A 683 -15.68 -32.03 -1.74
C VAL A 683 -16.22 -30.72 -2.30
N LYS A 684 -16.89 -30.75 -3.45
CA LYS A 684 -17.50 -29.55 -4.05
C LYS A 684 -18.72 -29.02 -3.30
N ASP A 685 -19.22 -29.77 -2.31
CA ASP A 685 -20.29 -29.30 -1.43
C ASP A 685 -19.73 -28.37 -0.36
N LEU A 686 -20.38 -27.22 -0.15
CA LEU A 686 -19.93 -26.18 0.78
C LEU A 686 -19.69 -26.76 2.20
N ALA A 687 -20.64 -27.55 2.72
CA ALA A 687 -20.51 -28.11 4.06
C ALA A 687 -19.31 -29.07 4.18
N THR A 688 -19.11 -29.94 3.20
CA THR A 688 -17.96 -30.87 3.13
C THR A 688 -16.65 -30.10 3.06
N SER A 689 -16.58 -29.06 2.23
CA SER A 689 -15.38 -28.21 2.10
C SER A 689 -15.06 -27.47 3.38
N LEU A 690 -16.05 -26.91 4.08
CA LEU A 690 -15.81 -26.21 5.36
C LEU A 690 -15.27 -27.17 6.43
N GLU A 691 -15.74 -28.42 6.51
CA GLU A 691 -15.16 -29.41 7.44
C GLU A 691 -13.69 -29.71 7.09
N ARG A 692 -13.36 -29.83 5.80
CA ARG A 692 -11.97 -30.03 5.36
C ARG A 692 -11.07 -28.83 5.70
N GLN A 693 -11.60 -27.60 5.69
CA GLN A 693 -10.87 -26.41 6.15
C GLN A 693 -10.59 -26.45 7.67
N LYS A 694 -11.41 -27.15 8.49
CA LYS A 694 -11.10 -27.39 9.91
C LYS A 694 -9.91 -28.37 10.04
N ALA A 695 -9.89 -29.44 9.25
CA ALA A 695 -8.76 -30.37 9.22
C ALA A 695 -7.47 -29.69 8.71
N TYR A 696 -7.58 -28.83 7.71
CA TYR A 696 -6.47 -27.98 7.27
C TYR A 696 -5.94 -27.10 8.41
N ALA A 697 -6.81 -26.41 9.13
CA ALA A 697 -6.41 -25.60 10.28
C ALA A 697 -5.61 -26.44 11.31
N ALA A 698 -6.03 -27.67 11.58
CA ALA A 698 -5.36 -28.52 12.55
C ALA A 698 -3.92 -28.85 12.14
N VAL A 699 -3.66 -29.17 10.88
CA VAL A 699 -2.30 -29.51 10.40
C VAL A 699 -1.47 -28.30 10.02
N PHE A 700 -2.09 -27.16 9.75
CA PHE A 700 -1.42 -25.91 9.42
C PHE A 700 -1.02 -25.11 10.67
N LEU A 701 -2.00 -24.81 11.54
CA LEU A 701 -1.80 -23.92 12.67
C LEU A 701 -1.00 -24.56 13.82
N THR A 702 -0.96 -25.88 13.93
CA THR A 702 -0.20 -26.56 15.00
C THR A 702 1.28 -26.72 14.71
N VAL A 703 1.73 -26.61 13.46
CA VAL A 703 3.16 -26.65 13.13
C VAL A 703 3.91 -25.51 13.86
N PRO A 704 4.97 -25.78 14.64
CA PRO A 704 5.78 -24.73 15.28
C PRO A 704 6.42 -23.75 14.28
N GLY A 705 6.47 -22.47 14.65
CA GLY A 705 6.99 -21.38 13.79
C GLY A 705 5.89 -20.42 13.33
N PRO A 706 6.25 -19.24 12.80
CA PRO A 706 5.27 -18.23 12.39
C PRO A 706 4.33 -18.72 11.29
N LYS A 707 3.11 -18.19 11.27
CA LYS A 707 2.07 -18.53 10.29
C LYS A 707 1.49 -17.24 9.72
N MET A 708 1.10 -17.28 8.44
CA MET A 708 0.32 -16.23 7.82
C MET A 708 -1.04 -16.76 7.37
N ILE A 709 -2.08 -15.99 7.66
CA ILE A 709 -3.48 -16.24 7.31
C ILE A 709 -3.91 -15.12 6.37
N TRP A 710 -4.29 -15.43 5.15
CA TRP A 710 -4.90 -14.46 4.25
C TRP A 710 -6.33 -14.17 4.69
N GLN A 711 -6.72 -12.89 4.68
CA GLN A 711 -8.04 -12.43 5.16
C GLN A 711 -9.18 -13.35 4.72
N PHE A 712 -10.02 -13.74 5.69
CA PHE A 712 -11.21 -14.57 5.52
C PHE A 712 -10.97 -16.07 5.21
N ALA A 713 -9.73 -16.57 5.22
CA ALA A 713 -9.46 -18.00 5.12
C ALA A 713 -10.19 -18.78 6.24
N GLU A 714 -10.22 -18.19 7.45
CA GLU A 714 -10.91 -18.72 8.64
C GLU A 714 -12.44 -18.72 8.52
N LEU A 715 -13.00 -18.05 7.53
CA LEU A 715 -14.42 -18.10 7.17
C LEU A 715 -14.69 -18.95 5.92
N GLY A 716 -13.65 -19.59 5.37
CA GLY A 716 -13.73 -20.34 4.12
C GLY A 716 -14.16 -19.46 2.96
N PHE A 717 -13.47 -18.35 2.71
CA PHE A 717 -13.80 -17.43 1.64
C PHE A 717 -13.67 -18.11 0.28
N ASP A 718 -14.75 -18.12 -0.48
CA ASP A 718 -14.93 -18.94 -1.67
C ASP A 718 -14.96 -18.17 -3.01
N LYS A 719 -14.67 -16.87 -2.98
CA LYS A 719 -14.51 -16.10 -4.20
C LYS A 719 -13.09 -16.25 -4.73
N SER A 720 -12.96 -16.53 -6.03
CA SER A 720 -11.67 -16.56 -6.71
C SER A 720 -10.95 -15.22 -6.57
N ILE A 721 -9.62 -15.24 -6.54
CA ILE A 721 -8.81 -14.01 -6.69
C ILE A 721 -9.05 -13.34 -8.05
N TYR A 722 -9.57 -14.07 -9.04
CA TYR A 722 -9.93 -13.56 -10.37
C TYR A 722 -11.41 -13.16 -10.47
N THR A 723 -12.12 -13.00 -9.36
CA THR A 723 -13.51 -12.51 -9.39
C THR A 723 -13.53 -11.04 -9.77
N CYS A 724 -14.27 -10.73 -10.85
CA CYS A 724 -14.50 -9.36 -11.33
C CYS A 724 -15.56 -8.65 -10.47
N GLU A 725 -15.64 -7.31 -10.57
CA GLU A 725 -16.67 -6.51 -9.87
C GLU A 725 -18.10 -6.95 -10.20
N ASN A 726 -18.34 -7.42 -11.42
CA ASN A 726 -19.65 -7.94 -11.84
C ASN A 726 -19.95 -9.36 -11.33
N GLY A 727 -19.04 -9.98 -10.57
CA GLY A 727 -19.17 -11.32 -10.00
C GLY A 727 -18.78 -12.47 -10.92
N THR A 728 -18.38 -12.22 -12.16
CA THR A 728 -17.81 -13.26 -13.04
C THR A 728 -16.37 -13.58 -12.61
N VAL A 729 -15.81 -14.69 -13.09
CA VAL A 729 -14.42 -15.07 -12.87
C VAL A 729 -13.69 -14.99 -14.20
N ASN A 730 -12.64 -14.18 -14.27
CA ASN A 730 -11.84 -13.96 -15.47
C ASN A 730 -10.36 -14.17 -15.13
N THR A 731 -9.81 -15.26 -15.60
CA THR A 731 -8.43 -15.69 -15.30
C THR A 731 -7.45 -15.15 -16.33
N GLU A 732 -6.13 -15.28 -16.06
CA GLU A 732 -5.05 -14.91 -16.98
C GLU A 732 -5.15 -15.59 -18.36
N THR A 733 -5.88 -16.69 -18.47
CA THR A 733 -6.08 -17.41 -19.73
C THR A 733 -7.27 -16.92 -20.54
N ASP A 734 -8.10 -16.05 -19.97
CA ASP A 734 -9.28 -15.50 -20.64
C ASP A 734 -8.87 -14.33 -21.53
N SER A 735 -9.27 -14.38 -22.78
CA SER A 735 -8.75 -13.49 -23.83
C SER A 735 -9.32 -12.06 -23.81
N THR A 736 -10.32 -11.77 -23.02
CA THR A 736 -10.93 -10.42 -22.92
C THR A 736 -11.91 -10.30 -21.72
N PRO A 737 -11.90 -9.15 -20.99
CA PRO A 737 -10.93 -8.05 -21.02
C PRO A 737 -9.84 -8.27 -19.99
N GLY A 738 -8.81 -8.92 -20.09
CA GLY A 738 -7.74 -9.17 -19.11
C GLY A 738 -8.21 -9.96 -17.86
N ASP A 739 -7.30 -10.35 -17.00
CA ASP A 739 -7.69 -10.97 -15.74
C ASP A 739 -8.25 -9.93 -14.75
N CYS A 740 -9.12 -10.39 -13.85
CA CYS A 740 -9.71 -9.56 -12.82
C CYS A 740 -9.00 -9.72 -11.46
N LYS A 741 -7.71 -10.13 -11.45
CA LYS A 741 -6.97 -10.37 -10.20
C LYS A 741 -6.91 -9.11 -9.32
N LEU A 742 -6.69 -7.96 -9.92
CA LEU A 742 -6.57 -6.67 -9.24
C LEU A 742 -7.92 -6.00 -8.91
N ASP A 743 -9.03 -6.49 -9.45
CA ASP A 743 -10.35 -5.95 -9.17
C ASP A 743 -10.71 -6.04 -7.69
N PRO A 744 -11.51 -5.11 -7.13
CA PRO A 744 -12.01 -5.20 -5.77
C PRO A 744 -12.80 -6.49 -5.53
N LYS A 745 -12.53 -7.13 -4.39
CA LYS A 745 -13.26 -8.32 -3.95
C LYS A 745 -14.30 -7.94 -2.90
N PRO A 746 -15.46 -8.65 -2.88
CA PRO A 746 -16.45 -8.40 -1.84
C PRO A 746 -15.89 -8.76 -0.46
N SER A 747 -16.17 -7.92 0.54
CA SER A 747 -15.84 -8.23 1.94
C SER A 747 -16.66 -9.42 2.42
N ALA A 748 -16.05 -10.34 3.19
CA ALA A 748 -16.78 -11.44 3.82
C ALA A 748 -17.86 -10.94 4.80
N PHE A 749 -17.64 -9.78 5.45
CA PHE A 749 -18.66 -9.14 6.28
C PHE A 749 -19.83 -8.63 5.45
N GLY A 750 -19.58 -8.06 4.27
CA GLY A 750 -20.62 -7.66 3.34
C GLY A 750 -21.44 -8.84 2.80
N LEU A 751 -20.83 -10.02 2.73
CA LEU A 751 -21.48 -11.28 2.36
C LEU A 751 -22.13 -12.00 3.56
N ASN A 752 -22.09 -11.45 4.76
CA ASN A 752 -22.59 -12.04 6.02
C ASN A 752 -21.94 -13.40 6.35
N TYR A 753 -20.68 -13.63 5.97
CA TYR A 753 -20.00 -14.90 6.24
C TYR A 753 -19.68 -15.07 7.73
N ASP A 754 -19.42 -14.00 8.44
CA ASP A 754 -19.16 -13.97 9.89
C ASP A 754 -20.39 -14.35 10.74
N THR A 755 -21.60 -14.20 10.19
CA THR A 755 -22.87 -14.57 10.84
C THR A 755 -23.46 -15.89 10.34
N ASN A 756 -22.92 -16.47 9.27
CA ASN A 756 -23.33 -17.79 8.77
C ASN A 756 -22.86 -18.89 9.74
N ALA A 757 -23.78 -19.71 10.23
CA ALA A 757 -23.51 -20.69 11.29
C ALA A 757 -22.39 -21.70 10.92
N ALA A 758 -22.36 -22.20 9.68
CA ALA A 758 -21.35 -23.16 9.24
C ALA A 758 -19.94 -22.53 9.14
N ARG A 759 -19.87 -21.32 8.60
CA ARG A 759 -18.61 -20.56 8.49
C ARG A 759 -18.12 -20.06 9.85
N LYS A 760 -19.05 -19.66 10.72
CA LYS A 760 -18.74 -19.33 12.12
C LYS A 760 -18.18 -20.54 12.88
N SER A 761 -18.67 -21.74 12.63
CA SER A 761 -18.12 -22.98 13.20
C SER A 761 -16.68 -23.24 12.74
N LEU A 762 -16.34 -22.92 11.49
CA LEU A 762 -14.96 -22.96 10.99
C LEU A 762 -14.08 -21.94 11.73
N TYR A 763 -14.52 -20.67 11.81
CA TYR A 763 -13.84 -19.61 12.56
C TYR A 763 -13.59 -20.02 14.02
N ASP A 764 -14.60 -20.55 14.72
CA ASP A 764 -14.46 -20.95 16.12
C ASP A 764 -13.46 -22.12 16.28
N THR A 765 -13.39 -23.01 15.29
CA THR A 765 -12.39 -24.08 15.27
C THR A 765 -10.97 -23.54 15.11
N TRP A 766 -10.76 -22.59 14.18
CA TRP A 766 -9.48 -21.91 14.00
C TRP A 766 -9.06 -21.16 15.27
N ALA A 767 -9.96 -20.36 15.83
CA ALA A 767 -9.73 -19.64 17.08
C ALA A 767 -9.35 -20.56 18.24
N LYS A 768 -10.02 -21.73 18.35
CA LYS A 768 -9.73 -22.72 19.40
C LYS A 768 -8.36 -23.37 19.22
N ILE A 769 -7.98 -23.71 17.98
CA ILE A 769 -6.65 -24.28 17.69
C ILE A 769 -5.55 -23.25 18.00
N LEU A 770 -5.75 -21.98 17.59
CA LEU A 770 -4.81 -20.89 17.87
C LEU A 770 -4.72 -20.60 19.39
N GLU A 771 -5.82 -20.66 20.11
CA GLU A 771 -5.81 -20.55 21.58
C GLU A 771 -4.96 -21.66 22.24
N ILE A 772 -5.16 -22.92 21.85
CA ILE A 772 -4.38 -24.07 22.34
C ILE A 772 -2.89 -23.83 22.03
N ARG A 773 -2.57 -23.44 20.79
CA ARG A 773 -1.22 -23.19 20.34
C ARG A 773 -0.52 -22.08 21.16
N LEU A 774 -1.15 -20.91 21.30
CA LEU A 774 -0.54 -19.74 21.93
C LEU A 774 -0.50 -19.84 23.46
N SER A 775 -1.36 -20.63 24.06
CA SER A 775 -1.39 -20.87 25.52
C SER A 775 -0.53 -22.03 25.98
N SER A 776 0.10 -22.79 25.08
CA SER A 776 0.80 -24.02 25.41
C SER A 776 2.24 -24.02 24.90
N ASP A 777 3.21 -24.01 25.80
CA ASP A 777 4.66 -23.98 25.51
C ASP A 777 5.16 -25.15 24.66
N VAL A 778 4.39 -26.24 24.57
CA VAL A 778 4.76 -27.38 23.72
C VAL A 778 4.97 -26.98 22.27
N PHE A 779 4.23 -25.97 21.76
CA PHE A 779 4.35 -25.48 20.40
C PHE A 779 5.56 -24.54 20.22
N ASN A 780 6.15 -24.06 21.32
CA ASN A 780 7.37 -23.25 21.28
C ASN A 780 8.63 -24.15 21.29
N THR A 781 8.73 -25.04 20.29
CA THR A 781 9.80 -26.05 20.22
C THR A 781 10.42 -26.04 18.81
N LYS A 782 11.68 -26.51 18.72
CA LYS A 782 12.37 -26.89 17.48
C LYS A 782 12.17 -28.35 17.11
N THR A 783 11.64 -29.16 18.04
CA THR A 783 11.54 -30.62 17.90
C THR A 783 10.12 -31.00 17.49
N PHE A 784 9.96 -31.28 16.21
CA PHE A 784 8.70 -31.80 15.65
C PHE A 784 8.94 -32.56 14.36
N THR A 785 8.02 -33.47 14.05
CA THR A 785 7.99 -34.17 12.76
C THR A 785 6.71 -33.88 12.03
N VAL A 786 6.79 -33.89 10.70
CA VAL A 786 5.64 -33.79 9.80
C VAL A 786 5.75 -34.92 8.81
N GLU A 787 4.72 -35.75 8.73
CA GLU A 787 4.60 -36.84 7.76
C GLU A 787 3.34 -36.57 6.93
N SER A 788 3.52 -36.31 5.65
CA SER A 788 2.42 -35.98 4.72
C SER A 788 2.70 -36.55 3.33
N GLY A 789 1.78 -36.40 2.38
CA GLY A 789 1.90 -36.94 1.03
C GLY A 789 1.09 -38.22 0.77
N ASN A 790 0.14 -38.51 1.66
CA ASN A 790 -0.76 -39.67 1.54
C ASN A 790 -2.21 -39.33 1.94
N LEU A 791 -2.58 -38.06 1.97
CA LEU A 791 -3.85 -37.52 2.42
C LEU A 791 -4.24 -37.83 3.89
N MET A 792 -3.31 -38.44 4.65
CA MET A 792 -3.47 -38.75 6.08
C MET A 792 -2.28 -38.21 6.87
N PRO A 793 -2.07 -36.87 6.86
CA PRO A 793 -0.93 -36.28 7.53
C PRO A 793 -0.95 -36.53 9.04
N ARG A 794 0.26 -36.71 9.58
CA ARG A 794 0.53 -36.89 10.99
C ARG A 794 1.64 -35.92 11.43
N LEU A 795 1.40 -35.20 12.53
CA LEU A 795 2.40 -34.35 13.16
C LEU A 795 2.68 -34.87 14.58
N PHE A 796 3.95 -34.87 14.96
CA PHE A 796 4.36 -35.08 16.33
C PHE A 796 5.20 -33.90 16.81
N ILE A 797 4.76 -33.22 17.90
CA ILE A 797 5.36 -32.01 18.47
C ILE A 797 5.77 -32.33 19.92
N PHE A 798 7.03 -32.07 20.23
CA PHE A 798 7.60 -32.45 21.51
C PHE A 798 8.43 -31.31 22.11
N ASN A 799 8.21 -31.03 23.42
CA ASN A 799 8.99 -30.05 24.17
C ASN A 799 9.22 -30.56 25.60
N ASN A 800 10.38 -31.15 25.85
CA ASN A 800 10.74 -31.64 27.20
C ASN A 800 11.37 -30.57 28.10
N THR A 801 11.70 -29.39 27.56
CA THR A 801 12.28 -28.28 28.30
C THR A 801 11.24 -27.39 28.98
N THR A 802 9.97 -27.51 28.57
CA THR A 802 8.89 -26.76 29.21
C THR A 802 8.59 -27.27 30.61
N SER A 803 8.26 -26.38 31.54
CA SER A 803 7.72 -26.69 32.86
C SER A 803 6.24 -27.12 32.80
N SER A 804 5.55 -26.90 31.69
CA SER A 804 4.16 -27.32 31.46
C SER A 804 4.02 -28.84 31.49
N ALA A 805 2.85 -29.33 31.96
CA ALA A 805 2.50 -30.74 31.90
C ALA A 805 2.28 -31.25 30.46
N LEU A 806 1.82 -30.35 29.56
CA LEU A 806 1.63 -30.68 28.14
C LEU A 806 2.97 -30.57 27.42
N LYS A 807 3.60 -31.74 27.18
CA LYS A 807 4.93 -31.85 26.55
C LYS A 807 4.91 -32.55 25.19
N ASN A 808 3.84 -33.28 24.89
CA ASN A 808 3.71 -34.06 23.66
C ASN A 808 2.35 -33.79 23.03
N VAL A 809 2.33 -33.53 21.71
CA VAL A 809 1.13 -33.36 20.92
C VAL A 809 1.24 -34.24 19.66
N VAL A 810 0.16 -34.98 19.35
CA VAL A 810 0.02 -35.75 18.13
C VAL A 810 -1.19 -35.19 17.37
N VAL A 811 -0.99 -34.81 16.12
CA VAL A 811 -2.05 -34.31 15.23
C VAL A 811 -2.25 -35.28 14.10
N LEU A 812 -3.49 -35.65 13.86
CA LEU A 812 -3.92 -36.53 12.78
C LEU A 812 -5.02 -35.85 11.98
N ALA A 813 -5.01 -35.99 10.66
CA ALA A 813 -6.11 -35.56 9.81
C ALA A 813 -6.35 -36.58 8.68
N ASN A 814 -7.59 -36.59 8.18
CA ASN A 814 -8.00 -37.46 7.07
C ASN A 814 -8.53 -36.60 5.91
N PHE A 815 -7.74 -36.43 4.88
CA PHE A 815 -8.11 -35.74 3.63
C PHE A 815 -8.55 -36.73 2.53
N THR A 816 -8.69 -38.02 2.81
CA THR A 816 -9.29 -38.99 1.85
C THR A 816 -10.81 -38.79 1.75
N SER A 817 -11.46 -39.48 0.83
CA SER A 817 -12.90 -39.46 0.64
C SER A 817 -13.64 -40.55 1.45
N SER A 818 -12.94 -41.29 2.30
CA SER A 818 -13.50 -42.36 3.12
C SER A 818 -12.98 -42.35 4.54
N THR A 819 -13.71 -42.96 5.48
CA THR A 819 -13.25 -43.16 6.85
C THR A 819 -11.96 -43.98 6.86
N GLN A 820 -10.96 -43.54 7.57
CA GLN A 820 -9.65 -44.17 7.69
C GLN A 820 -9.31 -44.58 9.11
N ASN A 821 -8.56 -45.66 9.24
CA ASN A 821 -7.97 -46.11 10.49
C ASN A 821 -6.50 -45.69 10.52
N ILE A 822 -6.21 -44.56 11.15
CA ILE A 822 -4.88 -43.92 11.14
C ILE A 822 -4.11 -44.35 12.40
N VAL A 823 -2.89 -44.86 12.22
CA VAL A 823 -2.01 -45.20 13.33
C VAL A 823 -1.41 -43.91 13.92
N PRO A 824 -1.65 -43.60 15.21
CA PRO A 824 -1.21 -42.35 15.81
C PRO A 824 0.28 -42.32 16.15
N ASP A 825 0.91 -43.52 16.38
CA ASP A 825 2.28 -43.66 16.86
C ASP A 825 2.54 -42.80 18.11
N PHE A 826 1.68 -42.92 19.11
CA PHE A 826 1.93 -42.19 20.37
C PHE A 826 3.30 -42.56 20.93
N PRO A 827 4.05 -41.60 21.51
CA PRO A 827 5.39 -41.87 22.04
C PRO A 827 5.38 -42.84 23.24
N TYR A 828 4.24 -43.00 23.91
CA TYR A 828 4.06 -43.94 25.07
C TYR A 828 2.57 -44.16 25.34
N THR A 829 2.31 -45.23 26.09
CA THR A 829 0.97 -45.58 26.59
C THR A 829 0.56 -44.76 27.79
N GLY A 830 -0.74 -44.69 28.10
CA GLY A 830 -1.27 -43.93 29.24
C GLY A 830 -2.40 -43.00 28.84
N SER A 831 -2.64 -41.99 29.66
CA SER A 831 -3.70 -41.00 29.44
C SER A 831 -3.31 -39.97 28.40
N TRP A 832 -4.12 -39.84 27.36
CA TRP A 832 -4.04 -38.81 26.34
C TRP A 832 -5.38 -38.08 26.24
N TYR A 833 -5.35 -36.84 25.85
CA TYR A 833 -6.53 -35.97 25.82
C TYR A 833 -6.70 -35.38 24.43
N ASN A 834 -7.90 -35.42 23.87
CA ASN A 834 -8.23 -34.60 22.71
C ASN A 834 -8.26 -33.14 23.15
N LEU A 835 -7.34 -32.32 22.65
CA LEU A 835 -7.18 -30.93 23.10
C LEU A 835 -8.34 -30.01 22.68
N MET A 836 -9.16 -30.42 21.72
CA MET A 836 -10.32 -29.64 21.28
C MET A 836 -11.44 -29.62 22.35
N ASP A 837 -11.62 -30.71 23.09
CA ASP A 837 -12.71 -30.89 24.05
C ASP A 837 -12.26 -31.46 25.42
N ASN A 838 -10.96 -31.73 25.58
CA ASN A 838 -10.33 -32.34 26.76
C ASN A 838 -10.87 -33.76 27.10
N THR A 839 -11.49 -34.43 26.14
CA THR A 839 -11.91 -35.84 26.30
C THR A 839 -10.68 -36.71 26.50
N GLN A 840 -10.69 -37.55 27.55
CA GLN A 840 -9.60 -38.45 27.87
C GLN A 840 -9.71 -39.77 27.11
N SER A 841 -8.60 -40.24 26.60
CA SER A 841 -8.40 -41.58 26.01
C SER A 841 -7.31 -42.30 26.79
N ASN A 842 -7.57 -43.54 27.19
CA ASN A 842 -6.53 -44.39 27.79
C ASN A 842 -5.87 -45.23 26.70
N VAL A 843 -4.66 -44.81 26.28
CA VAL A 843 -3.88 -45.47 25.23
C VAL A 843 -3.16 -46.67 25.84
N THR A 844 -3.59 -47.88 25.47
CA THR A 844 -3.01 -49.15 25.91
C THR A 844 -1.95 -49.69 24.95
N SER A 845 -1.97 -49.24 23.70
CA SER A 845 -0.95 -49.52 22.69
C SER A 845 -0.71 -48.24 21.85
N THR A 846 0.52 -47.91 21.63
CA THR A 846 0.93 -46.70 20.92
C THR A 846 0.54 -46.71 19.42
N THR A 847 0.30 -47.91 18.87
CA THR A 847 0.00 -48.13 17.47
C THR A 847 -1.45 -48.55 17.18
N THR A 848 -2.34 -48.56 18.21
CA THR A 848 -3.75 -48.84 17.99
C THR A 848 -4.34 -47.77 17.04
N PRO A 849 -4.85 -48.15 15.87
CA PRO A 849 -5.40 -47.19 14.92
C PRO A 849 -6.59 -46.43 15.50
N ILE A 850 -6.71 -45.15 15.08
CA ILE A 850 -7.81 -44.27 15.43
C ILE A 850 -8.65 -44.06 14.17
N THR A 851 -9.94 -44.29 14.29
CA THR A 851 -10.91 -44.08 13.21
C THR A 851 -11.16 -42.60 13.06
N ILE A 852 -10.95 -42.05 11.84
CA ILE A 852 -11.16 -40.66 11.51
C ILE A 852 -12.01 -40.59 10.23
N GLU A 853 -13.11 -39.86 10.30
CA GLU A 853 -14.03 -39.59 9.21
C GLU A 853 -13.36 -38.73 8.12
N PRO A 854 -13.86 -38.75 6.88
CA PRO A 854 -13.30 -37.88 5.83
C PRO A 854 -13.48 -36.41 6.18
N GLY A 855 -12.43 -35.61 6.05
CA GLY A 855 -12.36 -34.21 6.49
C GLY A 855 -12.21 -34.02 8.00
N GLY A 856 -12.15 -35.15 8.77
CA GLY A 856 -11.96 -35.11 10.21
C GLY A 856 -10.49 -34.94 10.64
N PHE A 857 -10.30 -34.56 11.91
CA PHE A 857 -8.98 -34.45 12.53
C PHE A 857 -9.04 -34.75 14.03
N ARG A 858 -7.86 -34.98 14.63
CA ARG A 858 -7.67 -35.10 16.09
C ARG A 858 -6.39 -34.42 16.49
N ILE A 859 -6.40 -33.72 17.64
CA ILE A 859 -5.24 -33.11 18.27
C ILE A 859 -5.12 -33.69 19.67
N PHE A 860 -4.20 -34.63 19.87
CA PHE A 860 -4.00 -35.28 21.15
C PHE A 860 -2.85 -34.67 21.90
N GLY A 861 -3.02 -34.44 23.21
CA GLY A 861 -1.96 -34.04 24.12
C GLY A 861 -1.83 -35.02 25.29
N ASN A 862 -0.61 -35.18 25.83
CA ASN A 862 -0.34 -35.98 27.01
C ASN A 862 -0.89 -35.37 28.35
N SER A 863 -1.39 -34.15 28.26
CA SER A 863 -2.11 -33.43 29.29
C SER A 863 -3.21 -32.60 28.67
N LYS A 864 -4.21 -32.20 29.44
CA LYS A 864 -5.27 -31.31 28.96
C LYS A 864 -4.68 -30.00 28.47
N ALA A 865 -5.29 -29.41 27.44
CA ALA A 865 -5.08 -27.99 27.17
C ALA A 865 -5.49 -27.23 28.43
N LEU A 866 -4.72 -26.21 28.80
CA LEU A 866 -5.11 -25.30 29.87
C LEU A 866 -6.52 -24.82 29.54
N ALA A 867 -7.49 -25.25 30.33
CA ALA A 867 -8.86 -24.79 30.15
C ALA A 867 -8.85 -23.30 30.37
N THR A 868 -9.33 -22.52 29.43
CA THR A 868 -9.73 -21.14 29.66
C THR A 868 -10.95 -21.08 30.55
N ASN A 869 -10.81 -21.60 31.79
CA ASN A 869 -11.72 -21.22 32.86
C ASN A 869 -11.58 -19.72 33.19
N GLU A 870 -10.54 -19.06 32.70
CA GLU A 870 -10.40 -17.60 32.81
C GLU A 870 -11.37 -16.81 31.92
N ALA A 871 -11.74 -17.28 30.76
CA ALA A 871 -12.68 -16.55 29.89
C ALA A 871 -14.14 -16.65 30.35
N ASN A 872 -14.52 -17.71 31.06
CA ASN A 872 -15.83 -17.79 31.73
C ASN A 872 -15.81 -17.24 33.17
N GLN A 873 -14.65 -17.10 33.81
CA GLN A 873 -14.51 -16.35 35.05
C GLN A 873 -14.58 -14.82 34.82
N SER A 874 -14.31 -14.32 33.62
CA SER A 874 -14.22 -12.87 33.36
C SER A 874 -15.57 -12.12 33.50
N LYS A 875 -16.70 -12.76 33.38
CA LYS A 875 -18.03 -12.17 33.67
C LYS A 875 -18.38 -12.19 35.16
N ASN A 876 -17.74 -13.03 35.98
CA ASN A 876 -17.96 -13.14 37.40
C ASN A 876 -16.67 -13.01 38.25
N ALA A 877 -15.53 -12.76 37.62
CA ALA A 877 -14.27 -12.58 38.31
C ALA A 877 -14.25 -11.27 39.07
N VAL A 878 -13.61 -11.28 40.25
CA VAL A 878 -13.28 -10.07 41.00
C VAL A 878 -12.34 -9.20 40.11
N SER A 879 -12.67 -7.98 39.91
CA SER A 879 -11.77 -7.02 39.28
C SER A 879 -11.41 -5.86 40.21
N LEU A 880 -10.22 -5.31 40.00
CA LEU A 880 -9.66 -4.21 40.76
C LEU A 880 -8.86 -3.30 39.86
N VAL A 881 -9.24 -2.04 39.81
CA VAL A 881 -8.56 -1.03 38.97
C VAL A 881 -8.33 0.23 39.82
N LEU A 882 -7.11 0.75 39.80
CA LEU A 882 -6.82 2.09 40.29
C LEU A 882 -7.24 3.12 39.25
N THR A 883 -8.07 4.07 39.65
CA THR A 883 -8.54 5.13 38.73
C THR A 883 -7.46 6.17 38.46
N GLN A 884 -6.43 6.24 39.32
CA GLN A 884 -5.23 7.05 39.14
C GLN A 884 -4.00 6.28 39.62
N ASN A 885 -2.99 6.17 38.80
CA ASN A 885 -1.70 5.55 39.14
C ASN A 885 -0.60 6.15 38.26
N PRO A 886 0.39 6.88 38.82
CA PRO A 886 0.71 7.07 40.23
C PRO A 886 -0.29 7.90 41.02
N VAL A 887 -0.40 7.58 42.33
CA VAL A 887 -1.23 8.30 43.30
C VAL A 887 -0.39 9.42 43.92
N SER A 888 -0.89 10.68 43.85
CA SER A 888 -0.17 11.88 44.31
C SER A 888 -0.92 12.68 45.40
N ASN A 889 -2.20 12.41 45.59
CA ASN A 889 -3.08 13.27 46.41
C ASN A 889 -3.46 12.66 47.77
N GLY A 890 -2.66 11.75 48.31
CA GLY A 890 -2.91 11.16 49.64
C GLY A 890 -4.11 10.19 49.70
N THR A 891 -4.79 9.94 48.56
CA THR A 891 -5.93 9.02 48.46
C THR A 891 -5.84 8.16 47.23
N ALA A 892 -5.90 6.84 47.39
CA ALA A 892 -6.01 5.90 46.27
C ALA A 892 -7.49 5.63 45.97
N SER A 893 -7.93 5.98 44.76
CA SER A 893 -9.28 5.70 44.28
C SER A 893 -9.29 4.40 43.49
N ILE A 894 -10.13 3.48 43.89
CA ILE A 894 -10.14 2.09 43.44
C ILE A 894 -11.53 1.74 42.96
N ARG A 895 -11.66 1.30 41.74
CA ARG A 895 -12.89 0.71 41.18
C ARG A 895 -12.81 -0.80 41.27
N TYR A 896 -13.91 -1.42 41.68
CA TYR A 896 -13.96 -2.89 41.81
C TYR A 896 -15.30 -3.46 41.35
N THR A 897 -15.28 -4.72 40.94
CA THR A 897 -16.48 -5.49 40.58
C THR A 897 -16.47 -6.88 41.20
N ASN A 898 -17.65 -7.45 41.39
CA ASN A 898 -17.85 -8.78 41.96
C ASN A 898 -17.20 -9.01 43.34
N ALA A 899 -17.21 -8.01 44.17
CA ALA A 899 -16.45 -7.96 45.44
C ALA A 899 -17.30 -8.03 46.73
N LYS A 900 -18.58 -8.45 46.64
CA LYS A 900 -19.48 -8.50 47.80
C LYS A 900 -18.83 -9.23 48.98
N ASN A 901 -18.87 -8.61 50.15
CA ASN A 901 -18.22 -9.09 51.38
C ASN A 901 -16.70 -9.26 51.28
N GLY A 902 -16.07 -8.53 50.35
CA GLY A 902 -14.63 -8.59 50.13
C GLY A 902 -13.82 -7.65 51.04
N SER A 903 -12.51 -7.84 51.02
CA SER A 903 -11.55 -6.98 51.70
C SER A 903 -10.48 -6.47 50.73
N LEU A 904 -10.20 -5.17 50.78
CA LEU A 904 -9.07 -4.52 50.11
C LEU A 904 -7.90 -4.46 51.09
N ALA A 905 -6.74 -4.96 50.75
CA ALA A 905 -5.53 -4.93 51.54
C ALA A 905 -4.38 -4.25 50.75
N ILE A 906 -3.65 -3.34 51.41
CA ILE A 906 -2.47 -2.70 50.86
C ILE A 906 -1.23 -3.35 51.46
N TYR A 907 -0.30 -3.76 50.62
CA TYR A 907 0.99 -4.35 51.00
C TYR A 907 2.14 -3.47 50.44
N ASP A 908 3.24 -3.41 51.18
CA ASP A 908 4.48 -2.86 50.63
C ASP A 908 5.14 -3.85 49.65
N PHE A 909 6.28 -3.45 49.05
CA PHE A 909 7.02 -4.28 48.09
C PHE A 909 7.62 -5.54 48.73
N SER A 910 7.76 -5.61 50.04
CA SER A 910 8.23 -6.79 50.80
C SER A 910 7.10 -7.77 51.14
N GLY A 911 5.84 -7.42 50.83
CA GLY A 911 4.66 -8.21 51.14
C GLY A 911 4.09 -7.95 52.55
N THR A 912 4.59 -6.93 53.26
CA THR A 912 4.06 -6.57 54.60
C THR A 912 2.71 -5.89 54.45
N LEU A 913 1.71 -6.35 55.17
CA LEU A 913 0.37 -5.75 55.21
C LEU A 913 0.42 -4.38 55.90
N ILE A 914 -0.06 -3.35 55.23
CA ILE A 914 -0.09 -1.97 55.75
C ILE A 914 -1.49 -1.58 56.21
N LYS A 915 -2.51 -1.90 55.41
CA LYS A 915 -3.88 -1.46 55.68
C LYS A 915 -4.90 -2.43 55.07
N THR A 916 -6.04 -2.56 55.71
CA THR A 916 -7.19 -3.32 55.17
C THR A 916 -8.45 -2.48 55.26
N VAL A 917 -9.32 -2.57 54.26
CA VAL A 917 -10.63 -1.94 54.17
C VAL A 917 -11.65 -2.98 53.72
N GLN A 918 -12.78 -3.08 54.39
CA GLN A 918 -13.87 -3.98 54.00
C GLN A 918 -14.74 -3.30 52.94
N VAL A 919 -15.13 -4.07 51.94
CA VAL A 919 -16.06 -3.63 50.88
C VAL A 919 -17.37 -4.39 51.03
N SER A 920 -18.48 -3.65 51.11
CA SER A 920 -19.81 -4.21 51.33
C SER A 920 -20.64 -4.38 50.07
N LYS A 921 -20.28 -3.65 48.98
CA LYS A 921 -20.98 -3.67 47.69
C LYS A 921 -20.36 -4.70 46.77
N ASP A 922 -21.17 -5.24 45.85
CA ASP A 922 -20.65 -6.15 44.84
C ASP A 922 -19.80 -5.41 43.79
N ASN A 923 -20.21 -4.18 43.42
CA ASN A 923 -19.48 -3.30 42.52
C ASN A 923 -19.46 -1.89 43.13
N GLY A 924 -18.35 -1.18 42.98
CA GLY A 924 -18.23 0.18 43.52
C GLY A 924 -16.88 0.83 43.37
N ASP A 925 -16.81 2.05 43.85
CA ASP A 925 -15.59 2.83 43.96
C ASP A 925 -15.27 3.02 45.46
N GLU A 926 -14.01 2.78 45.86
CA GLU A 926 -13.53 2.95 47.19
C GLU A 926 -12.35 3.91 47.23
N ASN A 927 -12.37 4.84 48.17
CA ASN A 927 -11.31 5.83 48.34
C ASN A 927 -10.52 5.50 49.61
N ILE A 928 -9.29 5.02 49.45
CA ILE A 928 -8.44 4.63 50.56
C ILE A 928 -7.40 5.73 50.82
N SER A 929 -7.42 6.31 52.03
CA SER A 929 -6.34 7.21 52.42
C SER A 929 -5.01 6.47 52.50
N ILE A 930 -4.02 7.01 51.79
CA ILE A 930 -2.62 6.54 51.77
C ILE A 930 -1.69 7.55 52.48
N ASN A 931 -2.25 8.50 53.23
CA ASN A 931 -1.45 9.43 54.03
C ASN A 931 -0.53 8.67 54.99
N GLY A 932 0.75 9.04 54.98
CA GLY A 932 1.82 8.37 55.74
C GLY A 932 2.56 7.26 54.98
N LEU A 933 2.14 6.88 53.77
CA LEU A 933 2.94 6.01 52.91
C LEU A 933 4.10 6.80 52.29
N LYS A 934 5.29 6.20 52.26
CA LYS A 934 6.45 6.79 51.57
C LYS A 934 6.29 6.66 50.08
N THR A 935 6.93 7.56 49.34
CA THR A 935 7.10 7.39 47.89
C THR A 935 7.66 6.01 47.56
N GLY A 936 6.99 5.25 46.69
CA GLY A 936 7.39 3.89 46.41
C GLY A 936 6.29 3.04 45.76
N MET A 937 6.60 1.77 45.60
CA MET A 937 5.71 0.78 45.01
C MET A 937 4.99 -0.04 46.09
N TYR A 938 3.68 -0.21 45.91
CA TYR A 938 2.79 -0.97 46.79
C TYR A 938 1.92 -1.90 45.95
N PHE A 939 1.30 -2.90 46.59
CA PHE A 939 0.32 -3.77 45.97
C PHE A 939 -1.00 -3.62 46.72
N ILE A 940 -2.10 -3.53 45.94
CA ILE A 940 -3.45 -3.58 46.48
C ILE A 940 -4.05 -4.91 46.08
N GLN A 941 -4.52 -5.68 47.05
CA GLN A 941 -5.20 -6.94 46.84
C GLN A 941 -6.65 -6.81 47.27
N LEU A 942 -7.57 -7.19 46.41
CA LEU A 942 -8.97 -7.38 46.74
C LEU A 942 -9.25 -8.88 46.81
N LYS A 943 -9.74 -9.34 47.96
CA LYS A 943 -10.14 -10.72 48.20
C LYS A 943 -11.61 -10.77 48.50
N SER A 944 -12.38 -11.62 47.83
CA SER A 944 -13.80 -11.88 48.09
C SER A 944 -14.11 -13.36 47.92
N GLU A 945 -15.36 -13.75 48.19
CA GLU A 945 -15.86 -15.12 47.96
C GLU A 945 -15.72 -15.56 46.49
N LYS A 946 -15.70 -14.62 45.54
CA LYS A 946 -15.61 -14.85 44.10
C LYS A 946 -14.18 -14.91 43.57
N GLY A 947 -13.15 -14.61 44.39
CA GLY A 947 -11.75 -14.71 44.02
C GLY A 947 -10.86 -13.58 44.57
N ILE A 948 -9.66 -13.43 43.95
CA ILE A 948 -8.66 -12.43 44.34
C ILE A 948 -8.27 -11.63 43.09
N ALA A 949 -8.20 -10.30 43.25
CA ALA A 949 -7.62 -9.41 42.24
C ALA A 949 -6.49 -8.58 42.88
N VAL A 950 -5.41 -8.31 42.13
CA VAL A 950 -4.26 -7.52 42.62
C VAL A 950 -3.94 -6.43 41.61
N ALA A 951 -3.64 -5.24 42.11
CA ALA A 951 -3.17 -4.12 41.31
C ALA A 951 -1.90 -3.50 41.92
N LYS A 952 -1.00 -3.04 41.08
CA LYS A 952 0.20 -2.30 41.47
C LYS A 952 -0.15 -0.84 41.66
N MET A 953 0.24 -0.25 42.80
CA MET A 953 0.08 1.15 43.14
C MET A 953 1.43 1.83 43.26
N ILE A 954 1.62 2.96 42.64
CA ILE A 954 2.81 3.81 42.78
C ILE A 954 2.39 5.05 43.54
N VAL A 955 3.02 5.31 44.68
CA VAL A 955 2.86 6.52 45.49
C VAL A 955 3.99 7.48 45.16
N LYS A 956 3.65 8.74 44.79
CA LYS A 956 4.58 9.83 44.53
C LYS A 956 4.74 10.77 45.66
#